data_2bcde1b4d426fd65180f650e8ae6996a
#
_entry.id   2bcde1b4d426fd65180f650e8ae6996a
#
_cell.length_a   1.000
_cell.length_b   1.000
_cell.length_c   1.000
_cell.angle_alpha   90.00
_cell.angle_beta   90.00
_cell.angle_gamma   90.00
#
_symmetry.space_group_name_H-M   'P 1'
#
loop_
_entity.id
_entity.type
_entity.pdbx_description
1 polymer ?
#
loop_
_entity_poly.entity_id
_entity_poly.type
_entity_poly.pdbx_seq_one_letter_code
_entity_poly.pdbx_strand_id
1 'polypeptide(L)'
;MKTLGSNIIYQKNFKLINMELIMKKTSKAILLLLIPAFSLAQNTVSGTVTDASTGDALPGANVVLEGTSMGAAAGSDGTYSISNVSAGSYTVTASVIGYANASKSVNVSGDVTVNLSLAVSAVELSALEVLASRSGQNSPTNSTTLTKAEMTLRLGSRDIPMVLNTTPSVYATEQGGGAGDARVNVRGFNQRNVGIMLNGIPVNDMENGWVYWSNWDGVGDATASIQMQRGLSDVNLAVPAIGGTMNIITDAAARKAGGSFKQEFGSWGFLKTTGSYNTGLIADKYAVSASVVRKTGDGFYKGTFTDAWAYSVNFSAQLNESNRIELYAIGAPQRHGQNLYKSNAGLYDVDYAVDELFGGDINDKSGKSLKEWYKGYNAEYQGRNYNQNYIAIPSSHQANDSNQYWYMYGANNVARYDKSYLMERENFFHKPQVGLNHYINLNDRMKLSSVLYYSGGSGGGTGTYGSMKWDYSGFSRMVDFAKTWDQNSTNTDTKYSSSEKRSKGILRNSINRQWTIGALTKFDMKLSDQLGIQAGVDWRTAEIEHMREVRDLLGGDYYVYTGNDFDTTPQMQMKKPGDPVAYNYVNTVDWLGLFASAKYASGPINAFGMFGLSSVGYTYKDRFTNVNGSPLTAENKGISGTQVKGGLRYNLSDDLGVYGNFGLVNKVPIFDAAINDYDGTVYKDPELEKFTSFETGVDARLMNRTLTVKAGYYYTLWADRTNTRGVTNQDGTDGYIFLKGLDALHSGLELEVAYQPMPLFRADVAVSMGTWLHTDDVSGNYTEFDGSGNSTQKEFNYYIKDLKIGNAPQTQMALGLSLFPMEGLTSQFVYKYYADHYADWDPFSRTDASDRKQSWMIPNAGILDFHANWLLPVNLGGTKLSVAAHIFNVLDTKYIADATDNSRYGPLRMDSSGKWSNYYKNPIYDSHGPSAAEVYMGLPQRMNLSLNVAF
;
A
#
# COMPACT_ATOMS: atom_id res chain seq x y z
N MET A 1 -15.44 -45.75 -34.92
CA MET A 1 -14.04 -45.51 -35.30
C MET A 1 -13.97 -44.46 -36.37
N LYS A 2 -13.15 -43.48 -36.26
CA LYS A 2 -12.98 -42.26 -37.06
C LYS A 2 -14.00 -41.15 -36.70
N THR A 3 -13.52 -40.20 -35.90
CA THR A 3 -13.48 -38.75 -36.01
C THR A 3 -13.37 -38.13 -34.60
N LEU A 4 -12.16 -38.07 -34.12
CA LEU A 4 -11.79 -37.21 -32.97
C LEU A 4 -10.26 -37.01 -33.05
N GLY A 5 -9.86 -35.95 -33.71
CA GLY A 5 -8.41 -35.72 -33.86
C GLY A 5 -8.05 -34.60 -34.86
N SER A 6 -8.65 -33.39 -34.73
CA SER A 6 -8.20 -32.26 -35.56
C SER A 6 -8.37 -30.83 -34.95
N ASN A 7 -8.76 -30.68 -33.69
CA ASN A 7 -8.98 -29.37 -33.14
C ASN A 7 -7.95 -28.87 -32.10
N ILE A 8 -6.86 -29.59 -31.85
CA ILE A 8 -5.86 -29.16 -30.83
C ILE A 8 -4.60 -28.52 -31.46
N ILE A 9 -4.42 -28.60 -32.77
CA ILE A 9 -3.21 -28.08 -33.45
C ILE A 9 -3.34 -26.65 -33.92
N TYR A 10 -4.55 -26.09 -34.02
CA TYR A 10 -4.75 -24.74 -34.55
C TYR A 10 -4.56 -23.59 -33.54
N GLN A 11 -4.66 -23.84 -32.24
CA GLN A 11 -4.48 -22.79 -31.23
C GLN A 11 -3.02 -22.52 -30.82
N LYS A 12 -2.08 -23.43 -31.07
CA LYS A 12 -0.65 -23.21 -30.78
C LYS A 12 0.08 -22.36 -31.80
N ASN A 13 -0.38 -22.31 -33.02
CA ASN A 13 0.30 -21.54 -34.09
C ASN A 13 -0.07 -20.06 -34.15
N PHE A 14 -1.18 -19.64 -33.57
CA PHE A 14 -1.59 -18.21 -33.58
C PHE A 14 -0.81 -17.33 -32.59
N LYS A 15 -0.32 -17.90 -31.47
CA LYS A 15 0.50 -17.15 -30.48
C LYS A 15 1.94 -16.92 -30.94
N LEU A 16 2.51 -17.80 -31.75
CA LEU A 16 3.87 -17.66 -32.26
C LEU A 16 3.98 -16.62 -33.40
N ILE A 17 2.95 -16.48 -34.22
CA ILE A 17 2.94 -15.56 -35.36
C ILE A 17 2.86 -14.10 -34.89
N ASN A 18 2.15 -13.80 -33.80
CA ASN A 18 2.10 -12.44 -33.27
C ASN A 18 3.41 -11.99 -32.60
N MET A 19 4.16 -12.90 -32.00
CA MET A 19 5.45 -12.57 -31.41
C MET A 19 6.54 -12.30 -32.47
N GLU A 20 6.51 -13.00 -33.61
CA GLU A 20 7.42 -12.75 -34.72
C GLU A 20 7.12 -11.44 -35.48
N LEU A 21 5.84 -11.03 -35.52
CA LEU A 21 5.44 -9.77 -36.16
C LEU A 21 5.80 -8.54 -35.33
N ILE A 22 5.76 -8.67 -34.00
CA ILE A 22 6.19 -7.61 -33.06
C ILE A 22 7.73 -7.49 -33.08
N MET A 23 8.46 -8.58 -33.13
CA MET A 23 9.92 -8.55 -33.24
C MET A 23 10.41 -8.00 -34.59
N LYS A 24 9.69 -8.20 -35.70
CA LYS A 24 10.08 -7.65 -37.02
C LYS A 24 9.76 -6.16 -37.17
N LYS A 25 8.81 -5.59 -36.43
CA LYS A 25 8.53 -4.15 -36.45
C LYS A 25 9.43 -3.34 -35.50
N THR A 26 9.89 -3.94 -34.40
CA THR A 26 10.81 -3.28 -33.43
C THR A 26 12.27 -3.34 -33.86
N SER A 27 12.69 -4.35 -34.64
CA SER A 27 14.09 -4.43 -35.12
C SER A 27 14.49 -3.32 -36.09
N LYS A 28 13.55 -2.66 -36.77
CA LYS A 28 13.86 -1.49 -37.64
C LYS A 28 13.98 -0.16 -36.89
N ALA A 29 13.47 -0.06 -35.68
CA ALA A 29 13.59 1.15 -34.85
C ALA A 29 14.86 1.13 -33.97
N ILE A 30 15.43 -0.06 -33.69
CA ILE A 30 16.63 -0.22 -32.86
C ILE A 30 17.92 0.01 -33.68
N LEU A 31 17.85 -0.07 -35.04
CA LEU A 31 19.03 0.05 -35.89
C LEU A 31 19.43 1.52 -36.22
N LEU A 32 18.72 2.51 -35.71
CA LEU A 32 19.01 3.93 -35.97
C LEU A 32 19.74 4.67 -34.83
N LEU A 33 20.19 3.96 -33.78
CA LEU A 33 20.90 4.53 -32.61
C LEU A 33 22.35 4.05 -32.46
N LEU A 34 22.96 3.54 -33.52
CA LEU A 34 24.40 3.27 -33.55
C LEU A 34 25.13 4.52 -34.07
N ILE A 35 25.40 5.46 -33.17
CA ILE A 35 26.36 6.55 -33.37
C ILE A 35 27.77 6.01 -33.06
N PRO A 36 28.79 6.36 -33.83
CA PRO A 36 30.14 5.79 -33.70
C PRO A 36 30.76 6.16 -32.37
N ALA A 37 31.33 5.15 -31.69
CA ALA A 37 32.15 5.33 -30.52
C ALA A 37 33.44 6.07 -30.92
N PHE A 38 33.58 7.32 -30.51
CA PHE A 38 34.90 7.96 -30.42
C PHE A 38 35.64 7.29 -29.27
N SER A 39 36.75 6.63 -29.56
CA SER A 39 37.73 6.16 -28.57
C SER A 39 38.42 7.37 -27.96
N LEU A 40 37.84 7.90 -26.88
CA LEU A 40 38.56 8.78 -25.98
C LEU A 40 39.47 7.90 -25.12
N ALA A 41 40.67 8.27 -24.92
CA ALA A 41 41.59 7.63 -23.99
C ALA A 41 40.88 7.58 -22.60
N GLN A 42 40.58 6.41 -22.13
CA GLN A 42 39.87 6.19 -20.86
C GLN A 42 40.90 5.80 -19.81
N ASN A 43 40.95 6.55 -18.72
CA ASN A 43 41.90 6.35 -17.65
C ASN A 43 41.24 5.59 -16.49
N THR A 44 42.04 5.03 -15.59
CA THR A 44 41.58 4.32 -14.40
C THR A 44 41.97 5.10 -13.16
N VAL A 45 41.02 5.30 -12.26
CA VAL A 45 41.23 5.79 -10.89
C VAL A 45 41.18 4.60 -9.96
N SER A 46 42.33 4.25 -9.36
CA SER A 46 42.41 3.11 -8.44
C SER A 46 43.04 3.53 -7.10
N GLY A 47 42.99 2.66 -6.10
CA GLY A 47 43.61 2.93 -4.80
C GLY A 47 43.13 1.99 -3.72
N THR A 48 43.40 2.33 -2.47
CA THR A 48 42.99 1.60 -1.29
C THR A 48 42.17 2.48 -0.35
N VAL A 49 41.21 1.88 0.33
CA VAL A 49 40.43 2.49 1.41
C VAL A 49 40.84 1.79 2.72
N THR A 50 41.30 2.56 3.68
CA THR A 50 41.81 2.05 4.96
C THR A 50 41.24 2.80 6.16
N ASP A 51 41.22 2.18 7.33
CA ASP A 51 40.98 2.83 8.61
C ASP A 51 42.17 3.78 8.97
N ALA A 52 41.84 5.01 9.32
CA ALA A 52 42.85 6.05 9.60
C ALA A 52 43.62 5.79 10.90
N SER A 53 43.10 5.01 11.83
CA SER A 53 43.71 4.72 13.14
C SER A 53 44.49 3.41 13.16
N THR A 54 44.00 2.37 12.45
CA THR A 54 44.63 1.04 12.47
C THR A 54 45.40 0.73 11.17
N GLY A 55 45.06 1.39 10.07
CA GLY A 55 45.58 1.10 8.74
C GLY A 55 44.96 -0.14 8.08
N ASP A 56 44.01 -0.78 8.74
CA ASP A 56 43.32 -1.95 8.22
C ASP A 56 42.51 -1.61 6.97
N ALA A 57 42.39 -2.56 6.06
CA ALA A 57 41.54 -2.42 4.90
C ALA A 57 40.08 -2.25 5.29
N LEU A 58 39.34 -1.42 4.55
CA LEU A 58 37.91 -1.23 4.71
C LEU A 58 37.11 -1.86 3.55
N PRO A 59 36.79 -3.17 3.62
CA PRO A 59 36.04 -3.87 2.59
C PRO A 59 34.66 -3.30 2.41
N GLY A 60 34.22 -3.21 1.14
CA GLY A 60 32.87 -2.73 0.83
C GLY A 60 32.70 -1.21 0.94
N ALA A 61 33.78 -0.45 1.20
CA ALA A 61 33.71 1.00 1.13
C ALA A 61 33.30 1.44 -0.27
N ASN A 62 32.28 2.31 -0.34
CA ASN A 62 31.80 2.85 -1.60
C ASN A 62 32.66 4.04 -2.00
N VAL A 63 33.35 3.95 -3.14
CA VAL A 63 34.19 5.01 -3.68
C VAL A 63 33.55 5.59 -4.91
N VAL A 64 33.31 6.91 -4.92
CA VAL A 64 32.64 7.60 -6.02
C VAL A 64 33.44 8.81 -6.49
N LEU A 65 33.36 9.11 -7.77
CA LEU A 65 33.80 10.40 -8.32
C LEU A 65 32.65 11.39 -8.18
N GLU A 66 32.80 12.38 -7.30
CA GLU A 66 31.75 13.36 -7.02
C GLU A 66 31.33 14.10 -8.30
N GLY A 67 30.03 14.26 -8.46
CA GLY A 67 29.43 14.90 -9.65
C GLY A 67 29.28 13.96 -10.85
N THR A 68 29.68 12.67 -10.73
CA THR A 68 29.53 11.65 -11.78
C THR A 68 28.72 10.46 -11.26
N SER A 69 28.32 9.56 -12.17
CA SER A 69 27.75 8.25 -11.83
C SER A 69 28.81 7.16 -11.63
N MET A 70 30.07 7.53 -11.66
CA MET A 70 31.22 6.59 -11.64
C MET A 70 31.65 6.29 -10.20
N GLY A 71 31.77 5.00 -9.89
CA GLY A 71 32.21 4.54 -8.58
C GLY A 71 32.54 3.06 -8.58
N ALA A 72 33.17 2.61 -7.48
CA ALA A 72 33.46 1.21 -7.23
C ALA A 72 33.35 0.90 -5.74
N ALA A 73 33.00 -0.34 -5.38
CA ALA A 73 33.13 -0.82 -4.01
C ALA A 73 34.55 -1.36 -3.78
N ALA A 74 35.16 -1.07 -2.61
CA ALA A 74 36.42 -1.62 -2.22
C ALA A 74 36.35 -3.15 -2.00
N GLY A 75 37.30 -3.88 -2.50
CA GLY A 75 37.44 -5.32 -2.30
C GLY A 75 37.76 -5.73 -0.86
N SER A 76 37.91 -7.02 -0.60
CA SER A 76 38.24 -7.55 0.72
C SER A 76 39.58 -7.08 1.28
N ASP A 77 40.49 -6.64 0.41
CA ASP A 77 41.78 -6.04 0.72
C ASP A 77 41.73 -4.49 0.74
N GLY A 78 40.55 -3.91 0.65
CA GLY A 78 40.33 -2.46 0.59
C GLY A 78 40.68 -1.83 -0.77
N THR A 79 41.13 -2.57 -1.77
CA THR A 79 41.43 -2.02 -3.10
C THR A 79 40.16 -1.69 -3.89
N TYR A 80 40.18 -0.61 -4.65
CA TYR A 80 39.15 -0.22 -5.59
C TYR A 80 39.68 0.18 -6.95
N SER A 81 38.90 0.09 -7.99
CA SER A 81 39.23 0.52 -9.34
C SER A 81 38.01 1.05 -10.08
N ILE A 82 38.08 2.30 -10.50
CA ILE A 82 37.07 2.99 -11.30
C ILE A 82 37.64 3.16 -12.71
N SER A 83 37.18 2.39 -13.66
CA SER A 83 37.66 2.41 -15.05
C SER A 83 36.85 3.40 -15.89
N ASN A 84 37.39 3.75 -17.08
CA ASN A 84 36.69 4.58 -18.06
C ASN A 84 36.53 6.06 -17.62
N VAL A 85 37.41 6.56 -16.81
CA VAL A 85 37.39 7.96 -16.34
C VAL A 85 38.00 8.86 -17.41
N SER A 86 37.24 9.87 -17.85
CA SER A 86 37.72 10.89 -18.79
C SER A 86 38.78 11.76 -18.13
N ALA A 87 39.68 12.34 -18.91
CA ALA A 87 40.65 13.32 -18.39
C ALA A 87 39.89 14.54 -17.82
N GLY A 88 40.30 14.98 -16.61
CA GLY A 88 39.64 16.07 -15.91
C GLY A 88 39.94 16.10 -14.42
N SER A 89 39.45 17.13 -13.73
CA SER A 89 39.61 17.27 -12.28
C SER A 89 38.40 16.70 -11.56
N TYR A 90 38.60 15.76 -10.65
CA TYR A 90 37.55 15.09 -9.89
C TYR A 90 37.86 15.15 -8.38
N THR A 91 36.81 14.98 -7.60
CA THR A 91 36.93 14.65 -6.17
C THR A 91 36.57 13.20 -5.99
N VAL A 92 37.48 12.37 -5.54
CA VAL A 92 37.27 10.97 -5.16
C VAL A 92 36.81 10.94 -3.72
N THR A 93 35.62 10.39 -3.44
CA THR A 93 35.08 10.31 -2.08
C THR A 93 34.78 8.85 -1.73
N ALA A 94 35.35 8.39 -0.61
CA ALA A 94 35.04 7.09 -0.04
C ALA A 94 34.13 7.23 1.15
N SER A 95 33.20 6.29 1.26
CA SER A 95 32.25 6.17 2.37
C SER A 95 32.04 4.71 2.76
N VAL A 96 32.00 4.44 4.04
CA VAL A 96 31.65 3.12 4.60
C VAL A 96 30.95 3.32 5.94
N ILE A 97 30.02 2.42 6.28
CA ILE A 97 29.25 2.49 7.53
C ILE A 97 30.21 2.49 8.73
N GLY A 98 30.03 3.45 9.62
CA GLY A 98 30.88 3.60 10.83
C GLY A 98 32.10 4.50 10.65
N TYR A 99 32.29 5.12 9.48
CA TYR A 99 33.42 6.00 9.20
C TYR A 99 32.97 7.34 8.62
N ALA A 100 33.70 8.39 8.92
CA ALA A 100 33.55 9.69 8.27
C ALA A 100 34.01 9.59 6.80
N ASN A 101 33.27 10.21 5.89
CA ASN A 101 33.63 10.24 4.48
C ASN A 101 35.00 10.93 4.31
N ALA A 102 35.88 10.31 3.54
CA ALA A 102 37.15 10.92 3.14
C ALA A 102 37.09 11.30 1.67
N SER A 103 37.48 12.52 1.34
CA SER A 103 37.50 13.03 -0.05
C SER A 103 38.89 13.55 -0.42
N LYS A 104 39.31 13.31 -1.66
CA LYS A 104 40.57 13.78 -2.21
C LYS A 104 40.40 14.26 -3.65
N SER A 105 40.82 15.49 -3.93
CA SER A 105 40.81 16.02 -5.30
C SER A 105 41.94 15.42 -6.10
N VAL A 106 41.69 15.05 -7.34
CA VAL A 106 42.62 14.45 -8.27
C VAL A 106 42.42 15.02 -9.68
N ASN A 107 43.51 15.20 -10.39
CA ASN A 107 43.52 15.57 -11.81
C ASN A 107 43.87 14.31 -12.62
N VAL A 108 42.92 13.79 -13.36
CA VAL A 108 43.08 12.59 -14.18
C VAL A 108 43.58 13.02 -15.56
N SER A 109 44.84 12.69 -15.87
CA SER A 109 45.46 12.88 -17.20
C SER A 109 46.08 11.58 -17.72
N GLY A 110 45.90 10.49 -17.00
CA GLY A 110 46.34 9.11 -17.20
C GLY A 110 45.81 8.27 -16.06
N ASP A 111 46.22 6.99 -15.94
CA ASP A 111 45.86 6.17 -14.78
C ASP A 111 46.46 6.79 -13.51
N VAL A 112 45.61 6.87 -12.45
CA VAL A 112 45.96 7.52 -11.21
C VAL A 112 45.57 6.68 -9.99
N THR A 113 46.46 6.69 -8.97
CA THR A 113 46.21 6.03 -7.69
C THR A 113 45.85 7.05 -6.61
N VAL A 114 44.69 6.84 -5.96
CA VAL A 114 44.16 7.69 -4.88
C VAL A 114 43.83 6.81 -3.68
N ASN A 115 44.70 6.85 -2.67
CA ASN A 115 44.44 6.16 -1.41
C ASN A 115 43.66 7.08 -0.48
N LEU A 116 42.62 6.51 0.17
CA LEU A 116 41.74 7.20 1.09
C LEU A 116 41.77 6.53 2.45
N SER A 117 41.94 7.34 3.49
CA SER A 117 41.98 6.87 4.87
C SER A 117 40.79 7.48 5.61
N LEU A 118 39.91 6.64 6.14
CA LEU A 118 38.67 7.06 6.77
C LEU A 118 38.83 7.00 8.29
N ALA A 119 38.52 8.09 8.97
CA ALA A 119 38.45 8.09 10.43
C ALA A 119 37.17 7.45 10.91
N VAL A 120 37.21 6.65 11.97
CA VAL A 120 36.02 6.13 12.62
C VAL A 120 35.14 7.30 13.02
N SER A 121 33.90 7.29 12.53
CA SER A 121 32.91 8.32 12.87
C SER A 121 31.92 7.76 13.86
N ALA A 122 31.97 8.26 15.09
CA ALA A 122 30.92 7.96 16.07
C ALA A 122 29.52 8.54 15.67
N VAL A 123 29.44 9.34 14.58
CA VAL A 123 28.28 10.12 14.17
C VAL A 123 27.47 9.45 13.06
N GLU A 124 28.01 8.48 12.34
CA GLU A 124 27.35 7.86 11.18
C GLU A 124 26.61 6.53 11.45
N LEU A 125 26.31 6.20 12.65
CA LEU A 125 25.24 5.25 12.87
C LEU A 125 23.93 5.95 12.56
N SER A 126 23.35 5.68 11.40
CA SER A 126 21.97 6.04 11.15
C SER A 126 21.13 5.43 12.26
N ALA A 127 20.76 6.24 13.22
CA ALA A 127 20.08 5.84 14.43
C ALA A 127 18.72 5.18 14.14
N LEU A 128 18.14 5.48 12.97
CA LEU A 128 16.95 4.82 12.41
C LEU A 128 17.15 3.34 12.09
N GLU A 129 18.39 2.89 11.80
CA GLU A 129 18.68 1.45 11.60
C GLU A 129 18.58 0.65 12.90
N VAL A 130 18.76 1.27 14.04
CA VAL A 130 18.81 0.58 15.33
C VAL A 130 17.41 0.19 15.83
N LEU A 131 16.37 1.00 15.55
CA LEU A 131 15.00 0.71 15.98
C LEU A 131 14.23 -0.09 14.94
N ALA A 132 14.40 0.25 13.69
CA ALA A 132 13.90 -0.53 12.59
C ALA A 132 14.90 -1.64 12.31
N SER A 133 14.65 -2.85 12.76
CA SER A 133 15.48 -4.01 12.43
C SER A 133 15.51 -4.18 10.92
N ARG A 134 16.56 -3.65 10.29
CA ARG A 134 16.85 -3.92 8.89
C ARG A 134 17.56 -5.24 8.77
N SER A 135 17.14 -6.02 7.80
CA SER A 135 17.86 -7.21 7.40
C SER A 135 19.20 -6.79 6.77
N GLY A 136 20.29 -7.21 7.35
CA GLY A 136 21.63 -7.02 6.78
C GLY A 136 21.86 -7.94 5.56
N GLN A 137 22.92 -7.71 4.81
CA GLN A 137 23.24 -8.52 3.61
C GLN A 137 23.45 -10.01 3.92
N ASN A 138 23.84 -10.37 5.13
CA ASN A 138 24.07 -11.74 5.57
C ASN A 138 22.93 -12.29 6.45
N SER A 139 21.80 -11.60 6.52
CA SER A 139 20.63 -12.12 7.22
C SER A 139 20.00 -13.29 6.45
N PRO A 140 19.53 -14.32 7.14
CA PRO A 140 18.82 -15.44 6.49
C PRO A 140 17.37 -15.07 6.11
N THR A 141 17.13 -13.89 5.58
CA THR A 141 15.77 -13.40 5.24
C THR A 141 15.71 -12.81 3.83
N ASN A 142 14.57 -12.95 3.17
CA ASN A 142 14.30 -12.35 1.86
C ASN A 142 13.93 -10.87 2.02
N SER A 143 14.83 -9.99 1.64
CA SER A 143 14.59 -8.55 1.71
C SER A 143 14.95 -7.83 0.42
N THR A 144 14.17 -6.80 0.10
CA THR A 144 14.43 -5.85 -0.99
C THR A 144 14.43 -4.44 -0.40
N THR A 145 15.49 -3.69 -0.66
CA THR A 145 15.60 -2.28 -0.22
C THR A 145 15.52 -1.38 -1.44
N LEU A 146 14.57 -0.46 -1.43
CA LEU A 146 14.46 0.62 -2.41
C LEU A 146 15.12 1.88 -1.86
N THR A 147 16.06 2.40 -2.60
CA THR A 147 16.77 3.65 -2.28
C THR A 147 15.93 4.87 -2.68
N LYS A 148 16.30 6.06 -2.18
CA LYS A 148 15.67 7.32 -2.61
C LYS A 148 15.75 7.54 -4.12
N ALA A 149 16.88 7.19 -4.73
CA ALA A 149 17.09 7.33 -6.18
C ALA A 149 16.11 6.46 -6.97
N GLU A 150 15.93 5.19 -6.57
CA GLU A 150 14.97 4.27 -7.20
C GLU A 150 13.52 4.71 -6.99
N MET A 151 13.18 5.21 -5.80
CA MET A 151 11.85 5.77 -5.55
C MET A 151 11.59 7.02 -6.40
N THR A 152 12.54 7.96 -6.45
CA THR A 152 12.43 9.16 -7.28
C THR A 152 12.27 8.79 -8.76
N LEU A 153 12.98 7.75 -9.22
CA LEU A 153 12.89 7.27 -10.60
C LEU A 153 11.56 6.60 -10.92
N ARG A 154 10.84 6.02 -9.95
CA ARG A 154 9.67 5.16 -10.23
C ARG A 154 8.35 5.67 -9.64
N LEU A 155 8.35 6.51 -8.61
CA LEU A 155 7.13 6.87 -7.87
C LEU A 155 6.20 7.77 -8.68
N GLY A 156 6.67 8.91 -9.17
CA GLY A 156 5.86 9.91 -9.89
C GLY A 156 4.66 10.36 -9.04
N SER A 157 3.46 10.33 -9.63
CA SER A 157 2.20 10.71 -8.97
C SER A 157 1.55 9.63 -8.12
N ARG A 158 2.14 8.43 -8.06
CA ARG A 158 1.53 7.25 -7.44
C ARG A 158 1.69 7.25 -5.91
N ASP A 159 0.87 6.46 -5.24
CA ASP A 159 1.00 6.17 -3.82
C ASP A 159 2.26 5.33 -3.52
N ILE A 160 2.80 5.46 -2.32
CA ILE A 160 4.07 4.82 -1.91
C ILE A 160 4.13 3.31 -2.22
N PRO A 161 3.10 2.48 -1.95
CA PRO A 161 3.18 1.04 -2.22
C PRO A 161 3.45 0.67 -3.67
N MET A 162 3.06 1.54 -4.62
CA MET A 162 3.14 1.23 -6.05
C MET A 162 4.58 1.04 -6.56
N VAL A 163 5.59 1.56 -5.84
CA VAL A 163 7.00 1.34 -6.20
C VAL A 163 7.46 -0.10 -5.94
N LEU A 164 6.71 -0.86 -5.12
CA LEU A 164 7.03 -2.23 -4.73
C LEU A 164 6.59 -3.27 -5.77
N ASN A 165 5.83 -2.91 -6.80
CA ASN A 165 5.39 -3.83 -7.88
C ASN A 165 6.54 -4.42 -8.72
N THR A 166 7.78 -4.05 -8.45
CA THR A 166 8.99 -4.68 -8.99
C THR A 166 9.67 -5.63 -8.00
N THR A 167 9.03 -5.90 -6.86
CA THR A 167 9.49 -6.84 -5.83
C THR A 167 8.70 -8.14 -5.96
N PRO A 168 9.34 -9.34 -5.97
CA PRO A 168 8.62 -10.60 -6.09
C PRO A 168 7.54 -10.76 -5.01
N SER A 169 6.42 -11.36 -5.38
CA SER A 169 5.27 -11.63 -4.49
C SER A 169 4.69 -10.40 -3.79
N VAL A 170 4.98 -9.19 -4.27
CA VAL A 170 4.36 -7.94 -3.78
C VAL A 170 3.46 -7.38 -4.87
N TYR A 171 2.19 -7.24 -4.58
CA TYR A 171 1.20 -6.63 -5.46
C TYR A 171 0.57 -5.42 -4.79
N ALA A 172 0.83 -4.25 -5.35
CA ALA A 172 0.17 -3.01 -4.97
C ALA A 172 -0.79 -2.58 -6.08
N THR A 173 -1.99 -2.16 -5.70
CA THR A 173 -3.02 -1.66 -6.62
C THR A 173 -3.56 -0.32 -6.14
N GLU A 174 -3.98 0.53 -7.08
CA GLU A 174 -4.63 1.80 -6.80
C GLU A 174 -6.16 1.65 -6.64
N GLN A 175 -6.66 0.40 -6.56
CA GLN A 175 -8.09 0.06 -6.38
C GLN A 175 -8.98 0.80 -7.41
N GLY A 176 -9.92 1.62 -6.94
CA GLY A 176 -10.76 2.47 -7.76
C GLY A 176 -10.07 3.70 -8.35
N GLY A 177 -8.73 3.83 -8.22
CA GLY A 177 -7.93 4.89 -8.85
C GLY A 177 -7.90 6.22 -8.09
N GLY A 178 -8.46 6.28 -6.87
CA GLY A 178 -8.36 7.43 -5.98
C GLY A 178 -6.96 7.56 -5.36
N ALA A 179 -6.48 8.78 -5.17
CA ALA A 179 -5.22 9.02 -4.48
C ALA A 179 -5.32 8.61 -3.01
N GLY A 180 -4.35 7.81 -2.53
CA GLY A 180 -4.36 7.29 -1.16
C GLY A 180 -5.22 6.04 -0.96
N ASP A 181 -5.88 5.55 -1.99
CA ASP A 181 -6.69 4.32 -1.94
C ASP A 181 -5.86 3.05 -2.21
N ALA A 182 -4.54 3.16 -2.33
CA ALA A 182 -3.66 2.02 -2.59
C ALA A 182 -3.83 0.89 -1.57
N ARG A 183 -3.59 -0.34 -2.05
CA ARG A 183 -3.52 -1.55 -1.24
C ARG A 183 -2.24 -2.30 -1.56
N VAL A 184 -1.69 -3.00 -0.59
CA VAL A 184 -0.53 -3.85 -0.78
C VAL A 184 -0.80 -5.26 -0.26
N ASN A 185 -0.47 -6.24 -1.09
CA ASN A 185 -0.49 -7.67 -0.74
C ASN A 185 0.92 -8.21 -0.87
N VAL A 186 1.31 -9.08 0.06
CA VAL A 186 2.62 -9.73 0.07
C VAL A 186 2.39 -11.22 0.21
N ARG A 187 2.83 -12.02 -0.77
CA ARG A 187 2.60 -13.48 -0.80
C ARG A 187 1.13 -13.87 -0.62
N GLY A 188 0.19 -13.07 -1.14
CA GLY A 188 -1.25 -13.26 -0.97
C GLY A 188 -1.81 -12.79 0.38
N PHE A 189 -0.98 -12.39 1.33
CA PHE A 189 -1.43 -11.76 2.57
C PHE A 189 -1.75 -10.29 2.33
N ASN A 190 -2.94 -9.86 2.75
CA ASN A 190 -3.29 -8.44 2.68
C ASN A 190 -2.50 -7.61 3.71
N GLN A 191 -2.52 -6.30 3.58
CA GLN A 191 -1.74 -5.37 4.40
C GLN A 191 -2.02 -5.42 5.91
N ARG A 192 -3.12 -6.03 6.39
CA ARG A 192 -3.38 -6.27 7.83
C ARG A 192 -2.38 -7.26 8.43
N ASN A 193 -1.80 -8.12 7.61
CA ASN A 193 -0.83 -9.14 8.00
C ASN A 193 0.61 -8.77 7.60
N VAL A 194 0.82 -7.53 7.15
CA VAL A 194 2.12 -6.95 6.85
C VAL A 194 2.41 -5.87 7.88
N GLY A 195 3.51 -5.99 8.61
CA GLY A 195 3.93 -4.97 9.58
C GLY A 195 4.48 -3.75 8.87
N ILE A 196 3.70 -2.67 8.80
CA ILE A 196 4.11 -1.43 8.13
C ILE A 196 4.60 -0.45 9.19
N MET A 197 5.83 0.02 9.02
CA MET A 197 6.50 0.89 9.96
C MET A 197 6.96 2.18 9.29
N LEU A 198 6.80 3.29 10.00
CA LEU A 198 7.36 4.58 9.65
C LEU A 198 8.37 4.98 10.74
N ASN A 199 9.65 5.10 10.36
CA ASN A 199 10.74 5.36 11.31
C ASN A 199 10.77 4.36 12.50
N GLY A 200 10.44 3.08 12.24
CA GLY A 200 10.42 2.03 13.25
C GLY A 200 9.15 1.96 14.10
N ILE A 201 8.21 2.89 13.92
CA ILE A 201 6.93 2.88 14.61
C ILE A 201 5.89 2.16 13.75
N PRO A 202 5.21 1.13 14.26
CA PRO A 202 4.10 0.50 13.55
C PRO A 202 2.95 1.48 13.29
N VAL A 203 2.49 1.55 12.03
CA VAL A 203 1.40 2.44 11.60
C VAL A 203 0.11 1.70 11.25
N ASN A 204 0.13 0.37 11.34
CA ASN A 204 -1.10 -0.41 11.25
C ASN A 204 -2.06 0.03 12.37
N ASP A 205 -3.32 0.20 12.02
CA ASP A 205 -4.37 0.54 12.97
C ASP A 205 -4.48 -0.51 14.07
N MET A 206 -4.61 -0.08 15.32
CA MET A 206 -4.58 -0.98 16.47
C MET A 206 -5.87 -1.80 16.64
N GLU A 207 -6.97 -1.31 16.10
CA GLU A 207 -8.29 -1.95 16.16
C GLU A 207 -8.42 -3.04 15.09
N ASN A 208 -8.14 -2.70 13.83
CA ASN A 208 -8.45 -3.53 12.67
C ASN A 208 -7.23 -3.95 11.82
N GLY A 209 -6.03 -3.48 12.16
CA GLY A 209 -4.77 -3.82 11.48
C GLY A 209 -4.57 -3.16 10.12
N TRP A 210 -5.49 -2.33 9.65
CA TRP A 210 -5.43 -1.71 8.32
C TRP A 210 -4.45 -0.55 8.25
N VAL A 211 -3.93 -0.25 7.05
CA VAL A 211 -3.17 0.97 6.76
C VAL A 211 -3.90 1.76 5.69
N TYR A 212 -4.24 3.00 6.00
CA TYR A 212 -4.86 3.94 5.07
C TYR A 212 -3.76 4.81 4.47
N TRP A 213 -3.39 4.54 3.22
CA TRP A 213 -2.26 5.21 2.57
C TRP A 213 -2.49 6.71 2.34
N SER A 214 -3.74 7.14 2.28
CA SER A 214 -4.12 8.56 2.28
C SER A 214 -3.59 9.34 3.49
N ASN A 215 -3.42 8.69 4.65
CA ASN A 215 -2.83 9.32 5.84
C ASN A 215 -1.33 9.64 5.69
N TRP A 216 -0.68 9.08 4.66
CA TRP A 216 0.74 9.23 4.36
C TRP A 216 0.98 9.80 2.96
N ASP A 217 -0.06 10.41 2.36
CA ASP A 217 0.04 11.01 1.02
C ASP A 217 1.05 12.16 1.01
N GLY A 218 1.97 12.15 0.05
CA GLY A 218 3.09 13.11 -0.02
C GLY A 218 4.32 12.77 0.84
N VAL A 219 4.24 11.83 1.78
CA VAL A 219 5.38 11.40 2.61
C VAL A 219 6.50 10.77 1.78
N GLY A 220 6.19 10.23 0.61
CA GLY A 220 7.18 9.65 -0.31
C GLY A 220 8.32 10.60 -0.67
N ASP A 221 8.09 11.92 -0.74
CA ASP A 221 9.13 12.92 -1.01
C ASP A 221 10.12 13.08 0.17
N ALA A 222 9.67 12.86 1.41
CA ALA A 222 10.50 12.86 2.61
C ALA A 222 11.15 11.49 2.90
N THR A 223 10.84 10.45 2.12
CA THR A 223 11.34 9.09 2.35
C THR A 223 12.77 8.95 1.83
N ALA A 224 13.66 8.43 2.67
CA ALA A 224 15.06 8.10 2.33
C ALA A 224 15.18 6.70 1.71
N SER A 225 14.41 5.74 2.23
CA SER A 225 14.42 4.36 1.74
C SER A 225 13.23 3.57 2.26
N ILE A 226 12.89 2.51 1.53
CA ILE A 226 11.90 1.51 1.94
C ILE A 226 12.58 0.16 1.93
N GLN A 227 12.52 -0.59 3.03
CA GLN A 227 12.91 -1.98 3.05
C GLN A 227 11.67 -2.86 3.20
N MET A 228 11.50 -3.77 2.25
CA MET A 228 10.48 -4.81 2.28
C MET A 228 11.14 -6.14 2.61
N GLN A 229 10.82 -6.72 3.77
CA GLN A 229 11.15 -8.09 4.14
C GLN A 229 9.90 -8.93 3.93
N ARG A 230 10.00 -9.97 3.12
CA ARG A 230 8.88 -10.86 2.79
C ARG A 230 8.88 -12.06 3.72
N GLY A 231 7.68 -12.43 4.21
CA GLY A 231 7.48 -13.57 5.08
C GLY A 231 8.09 -13.43 6.47
N LEU A 232 8.78 -14.46 6.95
CA LEU A 232 9.41 -14.50 8.27
C LEU A 232 10.57 -13.51 8.34
N SER A 233 10.30 -12.33 8.86
CA SER A 233 11.33 -11.30 9.04
C SER A 233 12.12 -11.52 10.34
N ASP A 234 13.39 -11.08 10.36
CA ASP A 234 14.21 -10.99 11.55
C ASP A 234 13.93 -9.70 12.37
N VAL A 235 12.81 -9.03 12.05
CA VAL A 235 12.36 -7.84 12.78
C VAL A 235 12.01 -8.23 14.20
N ASN A 236 12.71 -7.64 15.14
CA ASN A 236 12.57 -7.86 16.56
C ASN A 236 11.49 -6.92 17.12
N LEU A 237 10.23 -7.23 16.82
CA LEU A 237 9.06 -6.58 17.39
C LEU A 237 8.07 -7.65 17.83
N ALA A 238 7.32 -7.35 18.88
CA ALA A 238 6.28 -8.24 19.37
C ALA A 238 5.05 -8.30 18.43
N VAL A 239 4.99 -7.40 17.43
CA VAL A 239 3.90 -7.40 16.42
C VAL A 239 4.09 -8.56 15.45
N PRO A 240 3.17 -9.52 15.41
CA PRO A 240 3.26 -10.63 14.47
C PRO A 240 2.93 -10.14 13.06
N ALA A 241 3.94 -10.12 12.19
CA ALA A 241 3.82 -9.80 10.79
C ALA A 241 4.21 -11.04 9.97
N ILE A 242 3.25 -11.68 9.33
CA ILE A 242 3.41 -12.98 8.68
C ILE A 242 3.67 -12.81 7.17
N GLY A 243 2.97 -11.90 6.53
CA GLY A 243 3.22 -11.56 5.11
C GLY A 243 4.57 -10.89 4.91
N GLY A 244 5.12 -10.28 5.97
CA GLY A 244 6.39 -9.58 5.94
C GLY A 244 6.35 -8.25 6.69
N THR A 245 7.42 -7.46 6.55
CA THR A 245 7.50 -6.12 7.14
C THR A 245 7.95 -5.11 6.09
N MET A 246 7.30 -3.97 6.07
CA MET A 246 7.66 -2.81 5.25
C MET A 246 8.12 -1.68 6.16
N ASN A 247 9.37 -1.29 6.05
CA ASN A 247 9.94 -0.23 6.86
C ASN A 247 10.27 0.99 6.01
N ILE A 248 9.52 2.06 6.22
CA ILE A 248 9.69 3.36 5.57
C ILE A 248 10.53 4.25 6.47
N ILE A 249 11.65 4.73 5.95
CA ILE A 249 12.56 5.61 6.69
C ILE A 249 12.57 6.98 6.02
N THR A 250 12.25 8.01 6.78
CA THR A 250 12.31 9.38 6.32
C THR A 250 13.75 9.92 6.39
N ASP A 251 13.98 11.02 5.69
CA ASP A 251 15.28 11.65 5.64
C ASP A 251 15.75 12.06 7.05
N ALA A 252 16.86 11.46 7.48
CA ALA A 252 17.48 11.82 8.73
C ALA A 252 18.19 13.18 8.63
N ALA A 253 18.35 13.85 9.76
CA ALA A 253 18.99 15.15 9.87
C ALA A 253 20.51 15.20 9.55
N ALA A 254 21.14 14.06 9.24
CA ALA A 254 22.60 13.95 8.97
C ALA A 254 23.02 14.31 7.52
N ARG A 255 22.18 15.00 6.74
CA ARG A 255 22.48 15.38 5.36
C ARG A 255 23.40 16.60 5.27
N LYS A 256 24.05 16.77 4.10
CA LYS A 256 24.70 18.02 3.75
C LYS A 256 23.70 19.17 3.79
N ALA A 257 24.14 20.37 4.22
CA ALA A 257 23.35 21.57 4.15
C ALA A 257 22.86 21.82 2.71
N GLY A 258 21.61 22.20 2.56
CA GLY A 258 21.05 22.52 1.25
C GLY A 258 19.53 22.40 1.24
N GLY A 259 18.95 22.89 0.17
CA GLY A 259 17.51 22.82 -0.05
C GLY A 259 17.16 22.30 -1.44
N SER A 260 15.88 22.01 -1.63
CA SER A 260 15.33 21.72 -2.95
C SER A 260 13.92 22.25 -3.11
N PHE A 261 13.62 22.65 -4.33
CA PHE A 261 12.27 22.98 -4.77
C PHE A 261 11.95 22.13 -5.99
N LYS A 262 10.87 21.32 -5.90
CA LYS A 262 10.45 20.44 -6.98
C LYS A 262 9.00 20.78 -7.38
N GLN A 263 8.78 20.99 -8.67
CA GLN A 263 7.46 21.15 -9.26
C GLN A 263 7.17 19.99 -10.19
N GLU A 264 6.01 19.35 -10.01
CA GLU A 264 5.58 18.20 -10.79
C GLU A 264 4.23 18.50 -11.44
N PHE A 265 4.08 18.13 -12.71
CA PHE A 265 2.87 18.23 -13.52
C PHE A 265 2.51 16.84 -14.04
N GLY A 266 1.25 16.54 -14.18
CA GLY A 266 0.84 15.24 -14.70
C GLY A 266 -0.55 15.24 -15.35
N SER A 267 -0.92 14.07 -15.83
CA SER A 267 -2.25 13.82 -16.39
C SER A 267 -3.35 14.17 -15.38
N TRP A 268 -4.51 14.55 -15.89
CA TRP A 268 -5.72 14.83 -15.08
C TRP A 268 -5.54 15.94 -14.06
N GLY A 269 -4.91 17.04 -14.47
CA GLY A 269 -4.71 18.20 -13.62
C GLY A 269 -3.79 17.97 -12.43
N PHE A 270 -2.99 16.89 -12.44
CA PHE A 270 -2.05 16.61 -11.34
C PHE A 270 -1.00 17.69 -11.24
N LEU A 271 -0.88 18.26 -10.02
CA LEU A 271 0.10 19.27 -9.67
C LEU A 271 0.65 18.96 -8.29
N LYS A 272 1.98 18.85 -8.16
CA LYS A 272 2.63 18.66 -6.85
C LYS A 272 3.82 19.59 -6.73
N THR A 273 3.85 20.34 -5.64
CA THR A 273 4.95 21.25 -5.26
C THR A 273 5.59 20.73 -3.98
N THR A 274 6.90 20.53 -4.00
CA THR A 274 7.66 20.08 -2.83
C THR A 274 8.77 21.07 -2.53
N GLY A 275 8.84 21.56 -1.31
CA GLY A 275 9.95 22.34 -0.77
C GLY A 275 10.63 21.56 0.37
N SER A 276 11.96 21.48 0.37
CA SER A 276 12.72 20.86 1.46
C SER A 276 13.98 21.62 1.77
N TYR A 277 14.39 21.57 3.04
CA TYR A 277 15.66 22.17 3.50
C TYR A 277 16.30 21.34 4.61
N ASN A 278 17.61 21.22 4.57
CA ASN A 278 18.44 20.57 5.58
C ASN A 278 19.57 21.52 5.99
N THR A 279 19.77 21.67 7.29
CA THR A 279 20.84 22.54 7.81
C THR A 279 22.23 21.93 7.67
N GLY A 280 22.32 20.61 7.45
CA GLY A 280 23.52 19.86 7.73
C GLY A 280 23.83 19.85 9.24
N LEU A 281 25.01 19.37 9.60
CA LEU A 281 25.49 19.42 11.00
C LEU A 281 25.89 20.83 11.40
N ILE A 282 25.23 21.37 12.41
CA ILE A 282 25.56 22.64 13.05
C ILE A 282 26.40 22.33 14.27
N ALA A 283 27.62 22.92 14.34
CA ALA A 283 28.59 22.69 15.43
C ALA A 283 28.82 21.20 15.72
N ASP A 284 28.81 20.35 14.69
CA ASP A 284 28.95 18.89 14.75
C ASP A 284 28.01 18.17 15.73
N LYS A 285 26.91 18.82 16.13
CA LYS A 285 26.01 18.33 17.17
C LYS A 285 24.54 18.34 16.77
N TYR A 286 24.11 19.33 16.02
CA TYR A 286 22.68 19.54 15.76
C TYR A 286 22.40 19.50 14.28
N ALA A 287 21.25 18.94 13.91
CA ALA A 287 20.78 19.03 12.54
C ALA A 287 19.26 19.13 12.51
N VAL A 288 18.74 19.89 11.52
CA VAL A 288 17.32 20.03 11.26
C VAL A 288 17.05 19.71 9.79
N SER A 289 16.03 18.94 9.51
CA SER A 289 15.47 18.80 8.17
C SER A 289 13.97 19.09 8.19
N ALA A 290 13.49 19.76 7.16
CA ALA A 290 12.06 20.03 6.99
C ALA A 290 11.66 19.87 5.53
N SER A 291 10.43 19.38 5.31
CA SER A 291 9.82 19.39 4.00
C SER A 291 8.33 19.70 4.07
N VAL A 292 7.82 20.31 3.00
CA VAL A 292 6.41 20.59 2.80
C VAL A 292 6.03 20.23 1.37
N VAL A 293 4.87 19.59 1.23
CA VAL A 293 4.32 19.15 -0.06
C VAL A 293 2.90 19.69 -0.19
N ARG A 294 2.56 20.20 -1.37
CA ARG A 294 1.19 20.50 -1.80
C ARG A 294 0.86 19.67 -3.01
N LYS A 295 -0.19 18.86 -2.94
CA LYS A 295 -0.63 17.95 -4.01
C LYS A 295 -2.08 18.22 -4.37
N THR A 296 -2.37 18.35 -5.67
CA THR A 296 -3.74 18.46 -6.19
C THR A 296 -3.86 17.69 -7.52
N GLY A 297 -5.08 17.30 -7.89
CA GLY A 297 -5.37 16.61 -9.15
C GLY A 297 -6.86 16.30 -9.26
N ASP A 298 -7.36 16.12 -10.49
CA ASP A 298 -8.78 15.78 -10.72
C ASP A 298 -9.02 14.26 -10.70
N GLY A 299 -7.95 13.46 -10.92
CA GLY A 299 -8.05 12.01 -11.04
C GLY A 299 -8.58 11.56 -12.41
N PHE A 300 -8.47 10.25 -12.67
CA PHE A 300 -8.97 9.69 -13.94
C PHE A 300 -10.47 9.39 -13.88
N TYR A 301 -10.92 8.69 -12.86
CA TYR A 301 -12.35 8.42 -12.67
C TYR A 301 -13.07 9.70 -12.24
N LYS A 302 -14.30 9.90 -12.74
CA LYS A 302 -15.09 11.09 -12.41
C LYS A 302 -15.15 11.28 -10.88
N GLY A 303 -14.78 12.47 -10.42
CA GLY A 303 -14.81 12.84 -9.00
C GLY A 303 -13.70 12.28 -8.11
N THR A 304 -12.71 11.54 -8.63
CA THR A 304 -11.58 11.05 -7.84
C THR A 304 -10.47 12.09 -7.68
N PHE A 305 -10.86 13.32 -7.37
CA PHE A 305 -9.92 14.41 -7.12
C PHE A 305 -9.04 14.12 -5.89
N THR A 306 -7.87 14.77 -5.82
CA THR A 306 -7.03 14.84 -4.62
C THR A 306 -6.72 16.28 -4.26
N ASP A 307 -6.72 16.56 -2.97
CA ASP A 307 -6.35 17.85 -2.39
C ASP A 307 -5.65 17.57 -1.05
N ALA A 308 -4.33 17.63 -1.06
CA ALA A 308 -3.51 17.18 0.05
C ALA A 308 -2.34 18.12 0.34
N TRP A 309 -1.95 18.16 1.60
CA TRP A 309 -0.69 18.66 2.07
C TRP A 309 0.08 17.53 2.74
N ALA A 310 1.41 17.61 2.76
CA ALA A 310 2.21 16.82 3.67
C ALA A 310 3.32 17.68 4.25
N TYR A 311 3.72 17.37 5.46
CA TYR A 311 4.84 18.03 6.13
C TYR A 311 5.66 17.02 6.90
N SER A 312 6.96 17.26 6.98
CA SER A 312 7.86 16.55 7.88
C SER A 312 8.90 17.49 8.46
N VAL A 313 9.20 17.35 9.75
CA VAL A 313 10.28 18.04 10.43
C VAL A 313 11.04 17.03 11.25
N ASN A 314 12.36 17.00 11.11
CA ASN A 314 13.24 16.15 11.92
C ASN A 314 14.30 17.04 12.57
N PHE A 315 14.52 16.86 13.85
CA PHE A 315 15.59 17.45 14.63
C PHE A 315 16.45 16.35 15.23
N SER A 316 17.75 16.44 15.11
CA SER A 316 18.70 15.52 15.73
C SER A 316 19.71 16.30 16.56
N ALA A 317 20.04 15.77 17.75
CA ALA A 317 21.04 16.34 18.63
C ALA A 317 21.92 15.25 19.23
N GLN A 318 23.23 15.35 19.00
CA GLN A 318 24.25 14.59 19.69
C GLN A 318 24.53 15.28 21.01
N LEU A 319 23.97 14.80 22.13
CA LEU A 319 24.12 15.43 23.45
C LEU A 319 25.54 15.28 23.98
N ASN A 320 26.14 14.08 23.81
CA ASN A 320 27.51 13.73 24.10
C ASN A 320 27.90 12.50 23.29
N GLU A 321 29.10 11.94 23.45
CA GLU A 321 29.60 10.78 22.70
C GLU A 321 28.70 9.53 22.83
N SER A 322 28.00 9.40 23.95
CA SER A 322 27.14 8.22 24.22
C SER A 322 25.65 8.44 24.03
N ASN A 323 25.19 9.70 23.89
CA ASN A 323 23.77 10.02 23.88
C ASN A 323 23.37 10.87 22.68
N ARG A 324 22.38 10.39 21.94
CA ARG A 324 21.74 11.08 20.83
C ARG A 324 20.23 11.08 20.99
N ILE A 325 19.59 12.20 20.67
CA ILE A 325 18.15 12.32 20.59
C ILE A 325 17.72 12.75 19.18
N GLU A 326 16.56 12.29 18.76
CA GLU A 326 15.90 12.72 17.53
C GLU A 326 14.43 12.99 17.84
N LEU A 327 13.94 14.13 17.41
CA LEU A 327 12.54 14.50 17.45
C LEU A 327 12.05 14.65 16.02
N TYR A 328 10.95 13.99 15.68
CA TYR A 328 10.34 14.16 14.37
C TYR A 328 8.82 14.37 14.48
N ALA A 329 8.29 15.12 13.54
CA ALA A 329 6.87 15.32 13.34
C ALA A 329 6.56 15.14 11.85
N ILE A 330 5.52 14.36 11.56
CA ILE A 330 5.08 14.08 10.19
C ILE A 330 3.55 14.04 10.13
N GLY A 331 2.97 14.53 9.04
CA GLY A 331 1.54 14.45 8.81
C GLY A 331 1.16 14.78 7.38
N ALA A 332 0.01 14.29 6.95
CA ALA A 332 -0.52 14.43 5.60
C ALA A 332 -2.03 14.73 5.64
N PRO A 333 -2.44 15.99 5.95
CA PRO A 333 -3.84 16.37 5.85
C PRO A 333 -4.31 16.29 4.39
N GLN A 334 -5.40 15.55 4.15
CA GLN A 334 -5.89 15.29 2.80
C GLN A 334 -7.41 15.21 2.73
N ARG A 335 -7.93 15.44 1.53
CA ARG A 335 -9.29 15.08 1.08
C ARG A 335 -9.22 14.57 -0.34
N HIS A 336 -9.94 13.50 -0.62
CA HIS A 336 -10.05 12.96 -1.98
C HIS A 336 -11.43 12.34 -2.22
N GLY A 337 -11.84 12.34 -3.48
CA GLY A 337 -13.02 11.60 -3.93
C GLY A 337 -12.65 10.15 -4.24
N GLN A 338 -13.59 9.24 -4.02
CA GLN A 338 -13.35 7.81 -4.14
C GLN A 338 -14.23 7.17 -5.22
N ASN A 339 -13.69 6.24 -5.96
CA ASN A 339 -14.44 5.24 -6.71
C ASN A 339 -14.46 3.95 -5.87
N LEU A 340 -15.42 3.88 -4.93
CA LEU A 340 -15.39 2.89 -3.86
C LEU A 340 -15.97 1.53 -4.26
N TYR A 341 -16.78 1.48 -5.32
CA TYR A 341 -17.46 0.27 -5.74
C TYR A 341 -16.91 -0.27 -7.05
N LYS A 342 -16.65 -1.57 -7.07
CA LYS A 342 -16.44 -2.30 -8.32
C LYS A 342 -17.72 -2.26 -9.16
N SER A 343 -17.59 -2.30 -10.47
CA SER A 343 -18.72 -2.33 -11.40
C SER A 343 -18.50 -3.37 -12.49
N ASN A 344 -19.56 -3.77 -13.19
CA ASN A 344 -19.43 -4.68 -14.33
C ASN A 344 -18.55 -4.07 -15.43
N ALA A 345 -17.67 -4.87 -16.03
CA ALA A 345 -16.71 -4.44 -17.03
C ALA A 345 -17.37 -3.71 -18.23
N GLY A 346 -18.60 -4.11 -18.60
CA GLY A 346 -19.36 -3.49 -19.68
C GLY A 346 -19.74 -2.03 -19.45
N LEU A 347 -19.73 -1.54 -18.20
CA LEU A 347 -19.93 -0.12 -17.91
C LEU A 347 -18.70 0.73 -18.21
N TYR A 348 -17.51 0.17 -18.06
CA TYR A 348 -16.27 0.86 -18.35
C TYR A 348 -15.94 0.87 -19.85
N ASP A 349 -16.14 -0.27 -20.54
CA ASP A 349 -15.84 -0.42 -21.96
C ASP A 349 -16.61 -1.61 -22.54
N VAL A 350 -17.67 -1.31 -23.29
CA VAL A 350 -18.56 -2.33 -23.86
C VAL A 350 -17.85 -3.26 -24.83
N ASP A 351 -17.01 -2.69 -25.71
CA ASP A 351 -16.34 -3.49 -26.73
C ASP A 351 -15.28 -4.41 -26.09
N TYR A 352 -14.47 -3.90 -25.16
CA TYR A 352 -13.54 -4.73 -24.40
C TYR A 352 -14.25 -5.84 -23.61
N ALA A 353 -15.34 -5.49 -22.92
CA ALA A 353 -16.06 -6.48 -22.10
C ALA A 353 -16.69 -7.56 -22.96
N VAL A 354 -17.39 -7.18 -24.01
CA VAL A 354 -18.16 -8.13 -24.84
C VAL A 354 -17.25 -8.94 -25.75
N ASP A 355 -16.31 -8.29 -26.45
CA ASP A 355 -15.48 -8.98 -27.44
C ASP A 355 -14.33 -9.79 -26.82
N GLU A 356 -13.71 -9.25 -25.73
CA GLU A 356 -12.51 -9.86 -25.16
C GLU A 356 -12.78 -10.68 -23.90
N LEU A 357 -13.81 -10.29 -23.09
CA LEU A 357 -14.09 -10.97 -21.82
C LEU A 357 -15.27 -11.94 -21.91
N PHE A 358 -16.42 -11.54 -22.48
CA PHE A 358 -17.67 -12.31 -22.39
C PHE A 358 -17.85 -13.33 -23.51
N GLY A 359 -16.87 -13.45 -24.42
CA GLY A 359 -16.86 -14.46 -25.49
C GLY A 359 -17.61 -14.05 -26.76
N GLY A 360 -17.93 -12.77 -26.93
CA GLY A 360 -18.51 -12.19 -28.12
C GLY A 360 -19.91 -11.60 -27.96
N ASP A 361 -20.38 -10.92 -29.01
CA ASP A 361 -21.68 -10.24 -29.03
C ASP A 361 -22.80 -11.25 -29.36
N ILE A 362 -23.45 -11.78 -28.32
CA ILE A 362 -24.51 -12.77 -28.41
C ILE A 362 -25.90 -12.13 -28.24
N ASN A 363 -26.89 -12.69 -28.89
CA ASN A 363 -28.28 -12.23 -28.81
C ASN A 363 -29.05 -12.94 -27.71
N ASP A 364 -29.94 -12.22 -27.03
CA ASP A 364 -30.98 -12.81 -26.19
C ASP A 364 -32.14 -13.42 -27.02
N LYS A 365 -33.12 -14.04 -26.38
CA LYS A 365 -34.29 -14.63 -27.07
C LYS A 365 -35.17 -13.60 -27.78
N SER A 366 -35.01 -12.31 -27.51
CA SER A 366 -35.73 -11.26 -28.26
C SER A 366 -34.94 -10.80 -29.51
N GLY A 367 -33.73 -11.31 -29.73
CA GLY A 367 -32.84 -10.91 -30.82
C GLY A 367 -31.99 -9.68 -30.51
N LYS A 368 -32.02 -9.16 -29.29
CA LYS A 368 -31.20 -8.01 -28.88
C LYS A 368 -29.79 -8.46 -28.53
N SER A 369 -28.78 -7.88 -29.19
CA SER A 369 -27.39 -8.20 -28.91
C SER A 369 -26.93 -7.66 -27.55
N LEU A 370 -25.90 -8.25 -27.00
CA LEU A 370 -25.35 -7.83 -25.71
C LEU A 370 -24.77 -6.42 -25.78
N LYS A 371 -24.10 -6.05 -26.87
CA LYS A 371 -23.62 -4.68 -27.10
C LYS A 371 -24.77 -3.66 -27.20
N GLU A 372 -25.85 -4.01 -27.92
CA GLU A 372 -27.04 -3.15 -27.99
C GLU A 372 -27.71 -3.00 -26.63
N TRP A 373 -27.69 -4.06 -25.82
CA TRP A 373 -28.22 -4.01 -24.47
C TRP A 373 -27.45 -3.05 -23.58
N TYR A 374 -26.12 -3.15 -23.53
CA TYR A 374 -25.27 -2.21 -22.78
C TYR A 374 -25.38 -0.76 -23.30
N LYS A 375 -25.39 -0.54 -24.61
CA LYS A 375 -25.56 0.79 -25.24
C LYS A 375 -26.95 1.41 -24.99
N GLY A 376 -27.93 0.60 -24.57
CA GLY A 376 -29.25 1.07 -24.17
C GLY A 376 -29.27 1.83 -22.84
N TYR A 377 -28.20 1.76 -22.04
CA TYR A 377 -28.06 2.55 -20.83
C TYR A 377 -27.63 3.99 -21.14
N ASN A 378 -27.88 4.91 -20.19
CA ASN A 378 -27.48 6.30 -20.34
C ASN A 378 -25.95 6.41 -20.52
N ALA A 379 -25.50 7.06 -21.58
CA ALA A 379 -24.08 7.28 -21.88
C ALA A 379 -23.34 8.03 -20.76
N GLU A 380 -24.04 8.83 -19.94
CA GLU A 380 -23.47 9.50 -18.78
C GLU A 380 -22.97 8.50 -17.73
N TYR A 381 -23.59 7.31 -17.65
CA TYR A 381 -23.29 6.25 -16.72
C TYR A 381 -22.40 5.16 -17.30
N GLN A 382 -21.63 5.49 -18.31
CA GLN A 382 -20.70 4.60 -19.00
C GLN A 382 -19.38 5.30 -19.33
N GLY A 383 -18.37 4.49 -19.66
CA GLY A 383 -17.08 4.92 -20.15
C GLY A 383 -15.92 4.62 -19.19
N ARG A 384 -14.69 4.63 -19.72
CA ARG A 384 -13.49 4.22 -18.97
C ARG A 384 -13.31 4.95 -17.64
N ASN A 385 -13.80 6.18 -17.53
CA ASN A 385 -13.73 7.01 -16.32
C ASN A 385 -15.03 7.01 -15.51
N TYR A 386 -15.92 6.05 -15.73
CA TYR A 386 -17.17 5.91 -14.99
C TYR A 386 -16.92 5.71 -13.50
N ASN A 387 -17.71 6.43 -12.69
CA ASN A 387 -17.72 6.30 -11.23
C ASN A 387 -19.16 6.44 -10.74
N GLN A 388 -19.75 5.37 -10.21
CA GLN A 388 -21.14 5.38 -9.74
C GLN A 388 -21.39 6.31 -8.53
N ASN A 389 -20.33 6.76 -7.86
CA ASN A 389 -20.43 7.69 -6.75
C ASN A 389 -20.46 9.17 -7.19
N TYR A 390 -20.26 9.46 -8.48
CA TYR A 390 -20.28 10.80 -9.05
C TYR A 390 -21.60 11.02 -9.80
N ILE A 391 -22.54 11.74 -9.17
CA ILE A 391 -23.97 11.74 -9.53
C ILE A 391 -24.41 13.13 -9.96
N ALA A 392 -25.05 13.21 -11.13
CA ALA A 392 -25.60 14.45 -11.67
C ALA A 392 -26.74 14.99 -10.79
N ILE A 393 -26.76 16.31 -10.60
CA ILE A 393 -27.81 17.03 -9.88
C ILE A 393 -28.47 18.05 -10.81
N PRO A 394 -29.79 17.97 -11.03
CA PRO A 394 -30.53 18.95 -11.83
C PRO A 394 -30.35 20.38 -11.27
N SER A 395 -30.32 21.38 -12.15
CA SER A 395 -30.14 22.78 -11.78
C SER A 395 -31.17 23.30 -10.76
N SER A 396 -32.38 22.75 -10.76
CA SER A 396 -33.42 23.03 -9.78
C SER A 396 -33.12 22.57 -8.34
N HIS A 397 -32.17 21.66 -8.19
CA HIS A 397 -31.78 21.08 -6.90
C HIS A 397 -30.34 21.43 -6.50
N GLN A 398 -29.68 22.26 -7.29
CA GLN A 398 -28.36 22.75 -6.93
C GLN A 398 -28.48 23.69 -5.73
N ALA A 399 -27.84 23.30 -4.64
CA ALA A 399 -27.87 24.10 -3.42
C ALA A 399 -27.27 25.48 -3.63
N ASN A 400 -27.77 26.46 -2.89
CA ASN A 400 -27.12 27.75 -2.73
C ASN A 400 -25.72 27.53 -2.15
N ASP A 401 -24.79 28.45 -2.41
CA ASP A 401 -23.37 28.35 -2.01
C ASP A 401 -23.15 28.05 -0.52
N SER A 402 -24.09 28.42 0.34
CA SER A 402 -24.06 28.15 1.78
C SER A 402 -24.30 26.69 2.17
N ASN A 403 -24.88 25.88 1.29
CA ASN A 403 -25.20 24.46 1.53
C ASN A 403 -24.29 23.55 0.73
N GLN A 404 -23.14 24.04 0.27
CA GLN A 404 -22.21 23.19 -0.46
C GLN A 404 -21.45 22.27 0.46
N TYR A 405 -21.54 21.01 0.16
CA TYR A 405 -20.99 19.85 0.86
C TYR A 405 -19.47 19.74 0.74
N TRP A 406 -18.85 20.74 0.21
CA TRP A 406 -17.46 20.76 -0.17
C TRP A 406 -16.65 21.54 0.86
N TYR A 407 -16.50 20.95 2.00
CA TYR A 407 -15.54 21.44 2.96
C TYR A 407 -14.24 20.73 2.83
N MET A 408 -13.17 21.48 2.84
CA MET A 408 -11.91 20.94 3.29
C MET A 408 -11.41 21.81 4.45
N TYR A 409 -11.31 21.23 5.65
CA TYR A 409 -10.82 21.92 6.85
C TYR A 409 -11.47 23.31 7.08
N GLY A 410 -12.74 23.44 6.86
CA GLY A 410 -13.47 24.69 7.01
C GLY A 410 -13.29 25.70 5.86
N ALA A 411 -12.58 25.34 4.78
CA ALA A 411 -12.52 26.17 3.61
C ALA A 411 -13.74 25.93 2.73
N ASN A 412 -14.59 26.94 2.58
CA ASN A 412 -15.67 26.97 1.60
C ASN A 412 -15.07 27.20 0.22
N ASN A 413 -15.56 26.52 -0.82
CA ASN A 413 -15.20 26.69 -2.20
C ASN A 413 -13.81 26.16 -2.60
N VAL A 414 -13.75 24.88 -2.92
CA VAL A 414 -12.68 24.37 -3.76
C VAL A 414 -13.12 24.49 -5.21
N ALA A 415 -12.42 25.27 -6.02
CA ALA A 415 -12.77 25.59 -7.42
C ALA A 415 -12.88 24.37 -8.36
N ARG A 416 -12.64 23.16 -7.85
CA ARG A 416 -12.67 21.89 -8.56
C ARG A 416 -14.05 21.26 -8.69
N TYR A 417 -15.03 21.73 -7.92
CA TYR A 417 -16.34 21.10 -7.89
C TYR A 417 -17.31 21.79 -8.82
N ASP A 418 -17.83 20.97 -9.71
CA ASP A 418 -18.94 21.35 -10.55
C ASP A 418 -20.23 21.21 -9.74
N LYS A 419 -21.04 22.29 -9.65
CA LYS A 419 -22.31 22.33 -8.91
C LYS A 419 -23.37 21.40 -9.50
N SER A 420 -23.18 20.95 -10.74
CA SER A 420 -24.08 20.00 -11.40
C SER A 420 -23.91 18.57 -10.94
N TYR A 421 -22.91 18.26 -10.12
CA TYR A 421 -22.64 16.91 -9.61
C TYR A 421 -22.43 16.91 -8.11
N LEU A 422 -22.78 15.77 -7.48
CA LEU A 422 -22.46 15.47 -6.10
C LEU A 422 -21.64 14.20 -6.01
N MET A 423 -20.55 14.28 -5.25
CA MET A 423 -19.74 13.12 -4.93
C MET A 423 -20.27 12.44 -3.67
N GLU A 424 -20.82 11.22 -3.81
CA GLU A 424 -21.34 10.47 -2.68
C GLU A 424 -20.25 10.03 -1.72
N ARG A 425 -19.09 9.63 -2.26
CA ARG A 425 -17.98 9.03 -1.51
C ARG A 425 -16.74 9.88 -1.59
N GLU A 426 -16.42 10.52 -0.48
CA GLU A 426 -15.18 11.23 -0.26
C GLU A 426 -14.55 10.74 1.04
N ASN A 427 -13.22 10.79 1.10
CA ASN A 427 -12.46 10.59 2.31
C ASN A 427 -11.67 11.85 2.65
N PHE A 428 -11.65 12.21 3.92
CA PHE A 428 -10.85 13.30 4.45
C PHE A 428 -10.26 12.88 5.80
N PHE A 429 -8.95 13.09 5.96
CA PHE A 429 -8.27 12.68 7.20
C PHE A 429 -6.98 13.47 7.41
N HIS A 430 -6.64 13.66 8.69
CA HIS A 430 -5.33 14.13 9.12
C HIS A 430 -4.87 13.30 10.31
N LYS A 431 -3.76 12.54 10.15
CA LYS A 431 -3.17 11.69 11.19
C LYS A 431 -1.71 12.09 11.44
N PRO A 432 -1.45 13.17 12.20
CA PRO A 432 -0.08 13.54 12.56
C PRO A 432 0.55 12.50 13.49
N GLN A 433 1.88 12.34 13.36
CA GLN A 433 2.70 11.50 14.22
C GLN A 433 3.91 12.31 14.69
N VAL A 434 4.16 12.28 16.00
CA VAL A 434 5.34 12.86 16.62
C VAL A 434 6.08 11.77 17.38
N GLY A 435 7.38 11.66 17.18
CA GLY A 435 8.22 10.68 17.84
C GLY A 435 9.47 11.30 18.43
N LEU A 436 9.85 10.86 19.62
CA LEU A 436 11.09 11.15 20.29
C LEU A 436 11.91 9.88 20.40
N ASN A 437 13.02 9.82 19.69
CA ASN A 437 13.96 8.71 19.74
C ASN A 437 15.14 9.08 20.64
N HIS A 438 15.54 8.18 21.51
CA HIS A 438 16.73 8.33 22.36
C HIS A 438 17.62 7.11 22.20
N TYR A 439 18.88 7.35 21.87
CA TYR A 439 19.91 6.33 21.68
C TYR A 439 21.02 6.54 22.69
N ILE A 440 21.35 5.47 23.42
CA ILE A 440 22.37 5.46 24.46
C ILE A 440 23.36 4.34 24.17
N ASN A 441 24.63 4.66 23.96
CA ASN A 441 25.72 3.71 24.03
C ASN A 441 26.16 3.63 25.51
N LEU A 442 25.73 2.60 26.23
CA LEU A 442 26.11 2.38 27.63
C LEU A 442 27.60 2.06 27.74
N ASN A 443 28.10 1.31 26.79
CA ASN A 443 29.52 1.02 26.54
C ASN A 443 29.66 0.41 25.13
N ASP A 444 30.86 -0.04 24.75
CA ASP A 444 31.16 -0.60 23.42
C ASP A 444 30.37 -1.88 23.10
N ARG A 445 29.79 -2.54 24.10
CA ARG A 445 29.04 -3.80 23.95
C ARG A 445 27.53 -3.67 24.21
N MET A 446 27.09 -2.58 24.82
CA MET A 446 25.69 -2.42 25.22
C MET A 446 25.09 -1.12 24.71
N LYS A 447 23.93 -1.22 24.08
CA LYS A 447 23.16 -0.09 23.56
C LYS A 447 21.72 -0.17 24.03
N LEU A 448 21.14 0.98 24.33
CA LEU A 448 19.71 1.12 24.62
C LEU A 448 19.11 2.10 23.61
N SER A 449 18.03 1.69 22.95
CA SER A 449 17.31 2.53 21.99
C SER A 449 15.85 2.59 22.42
N SER A 450 15.34 3.80 22.58
CA SER A 450 13.95 4.01 23.01
C SER A 450 13.23 4.98 22.08
N VAL A 451 11.96 4.72 21.81
CA VAL A 451 11.04 5.61 21.09
C VAL A 451 9.84 5.85 21.97
N LEU A 452 9.52 7.10 22.20
CA LEU A 452 8.21 7.55 22.70
C LEU A 452 7.49 8.25 21.56
N TYR A 453 6.23 7.91 21.31
CA TYR A 453 5.49 8.54 20.23
C TYR A 453 4.04 8.82 20.58
N TYR A 454 3.50 9.82 19.91
CA TYR A 454 2.08 10.16 19.88
C TYR A 454 1.62 10.26 18.42
N SER A 455 0.49 9.63 18.09
CA SER A 455 -0.20 9.82 16.84
C SER A 455 -1.65 10.16 17.10
N GLY A 456 -2.07 11.34 16.71
CA GLY A 456 -3.47 11.75 16.75
C GLY A 456 -4.11 11.62 15.37
N GLY A 457 -5.43 11.71 15.29
CA GLY A 457 -6.10 11.68 14.00
C GLY A 457 -7.57 12.07 14.08
N SER A 458 -8.03 12.76 13.05
CA SER A 458 -9.45 13.06 12.87
C SER A 458 -9.79 13.15 11.40
N GLY A 459 -10.94 12.62 11.04
CA GLY A 459 -11.45 12.66 9.69
C GLY A 459 -12.60 11.67 9.49
N GLY A 460 -12.86 11.31 8.26
CA GLY A 460 -13.95 10.40 7.96
C GLY A 460 -14.19 10.15 6.49
N GLY A 461 -15.23 9.39 6.22
CA GLY A 461 -15.75 9.12 4.89
C GLY A 461 -17.21 9.53 4.76
N THR A 462 -17.58 10.05 3.59
CA THR A 462 -18.96 10.46 3.32
C THR A 462 -19.83 9.31 2.82
N GLY A 463 -21.12 9.49 2.79
CA GLY A 463 -22.09 8.53 2.23
C GLY A 463 -23.51 8.93 2.51
N THR A 464 -24.42 8.02 2.24
CA THR A 464 -25.86 8.18 2.43
C THR A 464 -26.34 7.42 3.66
N TYR A 465 -27.50 7.82 4.20
CA TYR A 465 -28.19 7.12 5.28
C TYR A 465 -29.70 7.36 5.23
N GLY A 466 -30.46 6.40 5.74
CA GLY A 466 -31.93 6.43 5.74
C GLY A 466 -32.55 6.06 4.39
N SER A 467 -33.81 6.45 4.18
CA SER A 467 -34.61 6.05 3.01
C SER A 467 -34.28 6.92 1.79
N MET A 468 -33.14 6.66 1.18
CA MET A 468 -32.75 7.30 -0.07
C MET A 468 -33.63 6.81 -1.25
N LYS A 469 -33.77 7.64 -2.25
CA LYS A 469 -34.29 7.22 -3.56
C LYS A 469 -33.12 6.73 -4.42
N TRP A 470 -33.41 5.70 -5.21
CA TRP A 470 -32.40 5.06 -6.06
C TRP A 470 -32.84 5.10 -7.51
N ASP A 471 -31.89 5.30 -8.39
CA ASP A 471 -32.05 5.16 -9.83
C ASP A 471 -31.52 3.78 -10.25
N TYR A 472 -32.38 2.99 -10.87
CA TYR A 472 -32.07 1.68 -11.44
C TYR A 472 -32.14 1.68 -12.96
N SER A 473 -32.23 2.85 -13.60
CA SER A 473 -32.24 2.97 -15.05
C SER A 473 -30.89 2.65 -15.68
N GLY A 474 -29.82 2.70 -14.88
CA GLY A 474 -28.49 2.23 -15.23
C GLY A 474 -28.25 0.75 -14.87
N PHE A 475 -27.09 0.21 -15.23
CA PHE A 475 -26.68 -1.14 -14.86
C PHE A 475 -26.36 -1.26 -13.36
N SER A 476 -25.81 -0.19 -12.79
CA SER A 476 -25.52 -0.09 -11.34
C SER A 476 -26.61 0.70 -10.62
N ARG A 477 -26.79 0.39 -9.34
CA ARG A 477 -27.66 1.14 -8.43
C ARG A 477 -27.01 2.50 -8.13
N MET A 478 -27.67 3.59 -8.46
CA MET A 478 -27.21 4.96 -8.20
C MET A 478 -28.18 5.69 -7.28
N VAL A 479 -27.68 6.64 -6.51
CA VAL A 479 -28.56 7.49 -5.69
C VAL A 479 -29.25 8.52 -6.57
N ASP A 480 -30.58 8.66 -6.42
CA ASP A 480 -31.36 9.75 -7.03
C ASP A 480 -31.52 10.87 -6.01
N PHE A 481 -30.56 11.79 -6.01
CA PHE A 481 -30.57 12.91 -5.07
C PHE A 481 -31.74 13.86 -5.31
N ALA A 482 -32.14 14.08 -6.56
CA ALA A 482 -33.26 14.95 -6.90
C ALA A 482 -34.58 14.42 -6.31
N LYS A 483 -34.89 13.15 -6.55
CA LYS A 483 -36.10 12.54 -5.96
C LYS A 483 -36.02 12.43 -4.44
N THR A 484 -34.82 12.26 -3.87
CA THR A 484 -34.65 12.28 -2.42
C THR A 484 -34.95 13.67 -1.86
N TRP A 485 -34.44 14.72 -2.51
CA TRP A 485 -34.71 16.11 -2.15
C TRP A 485 -36.18 16.45 -2.22
N ASP A 486 -36.88 16.11 -3.33
CA ASP A 486 -38.33 16.35 -3.50
C ASP A 486 -39.14 15.62 -2.42
N GLN A 487 -38.74 14.40 -2.08
CA GLN A 487 -39.33 13.65 -0.98
C GLN A 487 -39.18 14.36 0.36
N ASN A 488 -37.97 14.85 0.65
CA ASN A 488 -37.66 15.48 1.95
C ASN A 488 -38.35 16.85 2.09
N SER A 489 -38.24 17.70 1.05
CA SER A 489 -38.78 19.09 1.09
C SER A 489 -40.30 19.17 1.18
N THR A 490 -40.99 18.11 0.88
CA THR A 490 -42.46 18.02 0.97
C THR A 490 -42.98 17.23 2.16
N ASN A 491 -42.10 16.47 2.85
CA ASN A 491 -42.52 15.56 3.91
C ASN A 491 -42.64 16.28 5.28
N THR A 492 -43.88 16.40 5.76
CA THR A 492 -44.18 16.93 7.11
C THR A 492 -44.60 15.79 8.03
N ASP A 493 -43.98 15.69 9.21
CA ASP A 493 -44.30 14.71 10.25
C ASP A 493 -44.81 15.41 11.51
N THR A 494 -46.13 15.47 11.67
CA THR A 494 -46.77 16.22 12.76
C THR A 494 -46.49 15.67 14.16
N LYS A 495 -45.92 14.46 14.27
CA LYS A 495 -45.43 13.94 15.56
C LYS A 495 -44.23 14.76 16.10
N TYR A 496 -43.42 15.32 15.21
CA TYR A 496 -42.21 16.06 15.54
C TYR A 496 -42.36 17.57 15.32
N SER A 497 -42.89 17.97 14.16
CA SER A 497 -43.15 19.38 13.83
C SER A 497 -44.28 19.51 12.82
N SER A 498 -45.15 20.51 12.99
CA SER A 498 -46.21 20.83 12.05
C SER A 498 -45.79 21.72 10.89
N SER A 499 -44.60 22.36 10.98
CA SER A 499 -44.09 23.34 10.00
C SER A 499 -42.79 22.88 9.32
N GLU A 500 -41.87 22.30 10.09
CA GLU A 500 -40.56 21.85 9.56
C GLU A 500 -40.71 20.55 8.75
N LYS A 501 -39.81 20.39 7.77
CA LYS A 501 -39.79 19.23 6.87
C LYS A 501 -38.84 18.17 7.40
N ARG A 502 -39.33 16.93 7.48
CA ARG A 502 -38.56 15.78 7.91
C ARG A 502 -37.85 15.15 6.73
N SER A 503 -36.52 15.10 6.75
CA SER A 503 -35.74 14.29 5.82
C SER A 503 -35.94 12.80 6.09
N LYS A 504 -36.19 12.00 5.02
CA LYS A 504 -36.20 10.54 5.07
C LYS A 504 -34.87 9.92 4.70
N GLY A 505 -34.14 10.54 3.79
CA GLY A 505 -32.76 10.18 3.40
C GLY A 505 -31.87 11.40 3.53
N ILE A 506 -30.63 11.19 3.95
CA ILE A 506 -29.64 12.23 4.24
C ILE A 506 -28.25 11.87 3.71
N LEU A 507 -27.39 12.88 3.58
CA LEU A 507 -25.96 12.65 3.52
C LEU A 507 -25.38 12.60 4.93
N ARG A 508 -24.43 11.71 5.14
CA ARG A 508 -23.76 11.54 6.45
C ARG A 508 -22.25 11.53 6.30
N ASN A 509 -21.55 11.87 7.38
CA ASN A 509 -20.14 11.55 7.57
C ASN A 509 -20.02 10.33 8.50
N SER A 510 -19.13 9.40 8.19
CA SER A 510 -18.59 8.44 9.17
C SER A 510 -17.31 9.03 9.70
N ILE A 511 -17.35 9.55 10.90
CA ILE A 511 -16.23 10.20 11.58
C ILE A 511 -15.44 9.16 12.36
N ASN A 512 -14.11 9.25 12.24
CA ASN A 512 -13.16 8.55 13.08
C ASN A 512 -12.25 9.58 13.72
N ARG A 513 -12.21 9.62 15.06
CA ARG A 513 -11.25 10.40 15.85
C ARG A 513 -10.44 9.42 16.67
N GLN A 514 -9.13 9.55 16.62
CA GLN A 514 -8.26 8.60 17.30
C GLN A 514 -7.01 9.26 17.87
N TRP A 515 -6.48 8.64 18.89
CA TRP A 515 -5.13 8.91 19.34
C TRP A 515 -4.46 7.60 19.76
N THR A 516 -3.14 7.56 19.62
CA THR A 516 -2.28 6.45 20.05
C THR A 516 -1.07 7.03 20.76
N ILE A 517 -0.73 6.50 21.92
CA ILE A 517 0.53 6.73 22.59
C ILE A 517 1.26 5.39 22.67
N GLY A 518 2.57 5.40 22.41
CA GLY A 518 3.36 4.19 22.51
C GLY A 518 4.80 4.45 22.93
N ALA A 519 5.37 3.46 23.57
CA ALA A 519 6.76 3.41 23.95
C ALA A 519 7.38 2.09 23.50
N LEU A 520 8.48 2.19 22.75
CA LEU A 520 9.25 1.08 22.25
C LEU A 520 10.68 1.20 22.81
N THR A 521 11.16 0.16 23.52
CA THR A 521 12.53 0.16 24.03
C THR A 521 13.21 -1.14 23.66
N LYS A 522 14.44 -1.04 23.15
CA LYS A 522 15.28 -2.16 22.74
C LYS A 522 16.64 -2.05 23.39
N PHE A 523 17.06 -3.12 24.03
CA PHE A 523 18.39 -3.32 24.58
C PHE A 523 19.15 -4.29 23.69
N ASP A 524 20.33 -3.89 23.23
CA ASP A 524 21.26 -4.67 22.42
C ASP A 524 22.54 -4.92 23.24
N MET A 525 22.98 -6.17 23.29
CA MET A 525 24.21 -6.55 23.98
C MET A 525 25.04 -7.54 23.16
N LYS A 526 26.31 -7.22 22.93
CA LYS A 526 27.32 -8.14 22.39
C LYS A 526 27.90 -8.97 23.54
N LEU A 527 27.48 -10.24 23.67
CA LEU A 527 28.04 -11.18 24.65
C LEU A 527 29.45 -11.59 24.26
N SER A 528 29.70 -11.79 22.97
CA SER A 528 31.01 -12.05 22.38
C SER A 528 31.06 -11.43 20.98
N ASP A 529 32.18 -11.57 20.27
CA ASP A 529 32.29 -11.12 18.87
C ASP A 529 31.36 -11.94 17.95
N GLN A 530 30.98 -13.16 18.35
CA GLN A 530 30.09 -14.05 17.59
C GLN A 530 28.63 -14.00 18.04
N LEU A 531 28.33 -13.61 19.28
CA LEU A 531 27.00 -13.71 19.86
C LEU A 531 26.47 -12.38 20.37
N GLY A 532 25.44 -11.89 19.73
CA GLY A 532 24.63 -10.76 20.18
C GLY A 532 23.28 -11.20 20.70
N ILE A 533 22.79 -10.55 21.75
CA ILE A 533 21.42 -10.69 22.25
C ILE A 533 20.69 -9.36 22.19
N GLN A 534 19.40 -9.43 21.98
CA GLN A 534 18.49 -8.28 21.99
C GLN A 534 17.27 -8.61 22.82
N ALA A 535 16.76 -7.67 23.58
CA ALA A 535 15.48 -7.78 24.27
C ALA A 535 14.73 -6.44 24.17
N GLY A 536 13.43 -6.49 24.20
CA GLY A 536 12.67 -5.23 24.13
C GLY A 536 11.23 -5.35 24.59
N VAL A 537 10.65 -4.17 24.76
CA VAL A 537 9.27 -3.94 25.18
C VAL A 537 8.60 -3.03 24.17
N ASP A 538 7.37 -3.33 23.80
CA ASP A 538 6.49 -2.55 22.94
C ASP A 538 5.16 -2.34 23.67
N TRP A 539 4.98 -1.16 24.25
CA TRP A 539 3.75 -0.76 24.92
C TRP A 539 3.01 0.29 24.10
N ARG A 540 1.72 0.10 23.91
CA ARG A 540 0.85 1.02 23.20
C ARG A 540 -0.55 1.05 23.80
N THR A 541 -1.17 2.23 23.78
CA THR A 541 -2.60 2.39 24.06
C THR A 541 -3.22 3.33 23.03
N ALA A 542 -4.44 3.05 22.62
CA ALA A 542 -5.16 3.84 21.64
C ALA A 542 -6.63 3.96 22.02
N GLU A 543 -7.21 5.10 21.71
CA GLU A 543 -8.65 5.32 21.76
C GLU A 543 -9.13 5.74 20.36
N ILE A 544 -10.17 5.08 19.89
CA ILE A 544 -10.73 5.25 18.55
C ILE A 544 -12.23 5.49 18.68
N GLU A 545 -12.67 6.72 18.40
CA GLU A 545 -14.08 7.09 18.35
C GLU A 545 -14.63 6.86 16.93
N HIS A 546 -15.75 6.17 16.83
CA HIS A 546 -16.54 5.98 15.64
C HIS A 546 -17.91 6.62 15.80
N MET A 547 -18.27 7.51 14.89
CA MET A 547 -19.54 8.20 14.90
C MET A 547 -20.03 8.42 13.48
N ARG A 548 -21.34 8.27 13.24
CA ARG A 548 -21.99 8.87 12.07
C ARG A 548 -22.67 10.15 12.48
N GLU A 549 -22.52 11.20 11.68
CA GLU A 549 -23.19 12.48 11.87
C GLU A 549 -23.96 12.87 10.61
N VAL A 550 -25.02 13.63 10.79
CA VAL A 550 -25.75 14.25 9.68
C VAL A 550 -24.82 15.24 9.00
N ARG A 551 -24.57 15.06 7.68
CA ARG A 551 -23.80 15.99 6.85
C ARG A 551 -24.73 17.01 6.19
N ASP A 552 -25.82 16.51 5.60
CA ASP A 552 -26.80 17.30 4.88
C ASP A 552 -28.17 16.65 4.89
N LEU A 553 -29.18 17.47 5.02
CA LEU A 553 -30.58 17.05 5.13
C LEU A 553 -31.29 16.92 3.78
N LEU A 554 -30.64 17.25 2.67
CA LEU A 554 -31.17 17.11 1.31
C LEU A 554 -32.59 17.71 1.19
N GLY A 555 -32.73 18.99 1.52
CA GLY A 555 -33.99 19.75 1.36
C GLY A 555 -34.98 19.65 2.50
N GLY A 556 -34.70 18.91 3.55
CA GLY A 556 -35.46 18.94 4.80
C GLY A 556 -34.84 19.85 5.86
N ASP A 557 -35.52 20.01 6.99
CA ASP A 557 -35.10 20.84 8.12
C ASP A 557 -34.50 20.01 9.27
N TYR A 558 -34.84 18.71 9.35
CA TYR A 558 -34.34 17.77 10.36
C TYR A 558 -34.48 16.32 9.86
N TYR A 559 -33.67 15.43 10.45
CA TYR A 559 -33.76 13.97 10.30
C TYR A 559 -34.23 13.35 11.63
N VAL A 560 -35.07 12.33 11.62
CA VAL A 560 -35.48 11.63 12.84
C VAL A 560 -34.65 10.38 13.04
N TYR A 561 -33.91 10.33 14.16
CA TYR A 561 -33.21 9.16 14.62
C TYR A 561 -33.67 8.75 16.03
N THR A 562 -34.15 7.51 16.17
CA THR A 562 -34.74 6.98 17.42
C THR A 562 -33.88 5.89 18.07
N GLY A 563 -32.73 5.54 17.48
CA GLY A 563 -31.85 4.48 17.98
C GLY A 563 -30.86 4.93 19.06
N ASN A 564 -31.01 6.14 19.62
CA ASN A 564 -30.27 6.59 20.78
C ASN A 564 -31.19 6.57 22.01
N ASP A 565 -30.97 5.67 22.94
CA ASP A 565 -31.80 5.47 24.14
C ASP A 565 -31.83 6.71 25.07
N PHE A 566 -30.83 7.60 24.96
CA PHE A 566 -30.78 8.84 25.74
C PHE A 566 -31.64 9.96 25.13
N ASP A 567 -32.12 9.81 23.89
CA ASP A 567 -32.99 10.77 23.21
C ASP A 567 -34.46 10.48 23.55
N THR A 568 -34.87 10.82 24.76
CA THR A 568 -36.17 10.44 25.34
C THR A 568 -37.34 11.30 24.88
N THR A 569 -37.08 12.44 24.19
CA THR A 569 -38.13 13.33 23.70
C THR A 569 -38.12 13.46 22.18
N PRO A 570 -39.24 13.77 21.51
CA PRO A 570 -39.29 14.00 20.07
C PRO A 570 -38.25 15.06 19.60
N GLN A 571 -38.05 16.11 20.38
CA GLN A 571 -37.11 17.18 20.04
C GLN A 571 -35.66 16.66 20.02
N MET A 572 -35.26 15.79 20.94
CA MET A 572 -33.91 15.17 20.98
C MET A 572 -33.71 14.22 19.81
N GLN A 573 -34.76 13.61 19.30
CA GLN A 573 -34.74 12.70 18.15
C GLN A 573 -34.66 13.46 16.81
N MET A 574 -34.92 14.77 16.79
CA MET A 574 -34.78 15.62 15.60
C MET A 574 -33.32 16.03 15.41
N LYS A 575 -32.64 15.41 14.46
CA LYS A 575 -31.20 15.57 14.19
C LYS A 575 -30.95 16.60 13.10
N LYS A 576 -29.98 17.47 13.31
CA LYS A 576 -29.52 18.55 12.41
C LYS A 576 -28.07 18.26 11.95
N PRO A 577 -27.52 18.98 10.96
CA PRO A 577 -26.12 18.81 10.55
C PRO A 577 -25.14 18.87 11.74
N GLY A 578 -24.28 17.85 11.85
CA GLY A 578 -23.35 17.64 12.95
C GLY A 578 -23.88 16.74 14.08
N ASP A 579 -25.18 16.46 14.14
CA ASP A 579 -25.75 15.59 15.16
C ASP A 579 -25.47 14.10 14.85
N PRO A 580 -25.17 13.30 15.89
CA PRO A 580 -24.89 11.88 15.72
C PRO A 580 -26.14 11.05 15.38
N VAL A 581 -25.97 10.13 14.43
CA VAL A 581 -27.01 9.17 13.97
C VAL A 581 -26.36 7.80 13.73
N ALA A 582 -27.16 6.75 13.68
CA ALA A 582 -26.78 5.37 13.40
C ALA A 582 -25.90 4.73 14.49
N TYR A 583 -24.74 5.26 14.77
CA TYR A 583 -23.85 4.79 15.83
C TYR A 583 -22.97 5.91 16.39
N ASN A 584 -22.60 5.77 17.66
CA ASN A 584 -21.61 6.62 18.33
C ASN A 584 -20.94 5.80 19.46
N TYR A 585 -19.76 5.25 19.17
CA TYR A 585 -19.04 4.42 20.14
C TYR A 585 -17.55 4.73 20.17
N VAL A 586 -16.89 4.25 21.21
CA VAL A 586 -15.45 4.39 21.45
C VAL A 586 -14.86 3.02 21.72
N ASN A 587 -13.83 2.69 20.97
CA ASN A 587 -13.01 1.52 21.17
C ASN A 587 -11.67 1.90 21.79
N THR A 588 -11.26 1.18 22.83
CA THR A 588 -9.92 1.31 23.43
C THR A 588 -9.14 0.04 23.17
N VAL A 589 -7.87 0.17 22.83
CA VAL A 589 -6.96 -0.94 22.59
C VAL A 589 -5.70 -0.73 23.42
N ASP A 590 -5.45 -1.65 24.34
CA ASP A 590 -4.24 -1.70 25.16
C ASP A 590 -3.35 -2.86 24.70
N TRP A 591 -2.10 -2.58 24.37
CA TRP A 591 -1.14 -3.55 23.87
C TRP A 591 0.13 -3.55 24.70
N LEU A 592 0.60 -4.75 25.04
CA LEU A 592 1.93 -4.98 25.61
C LEU A 592 2.60 -6.12 24.87
N GLY A 593 3.76 -5.86 24.29
CA GLY A 593 4.61 -6.83 23.64
C GLY A 593 5.98 -6.93 24.30
N LEU A 594 6.47 -8.14 24.44
CA LEU A 594 7.82 -8.46 24.91
C LEU A 594 8.52 -9.31 23.87
N PHE A 595 9.79 -9.08 23.62
CA PHE A 595 10.58 -9.95 22.76
C PHE A 595 12.01 -10.12 23.26
N ALA A 596 12.58 -11.25 22.90
CA ALA A 596 14.00 -11.54 23.08
C ALA A 596 14.52 -12.27 21.83
N SER A 597 15.73 -11.94 21.39
CA SER A 597 16.37 -12.62 20.27
C SER A 597 17.87 -12.77 20.51
N ALA A 598 18.45 -13.78 19.87
CA ALA A 598 19.88 -14.01 19.80
C ALA A 598 20.31 -14.08 18.33
N LYS A 599 21.44 -13.47 18.02
CA LYS A 599 22.08 -13.53 16.70
C LYS A 599 23.50 -14.08 16.86
N TYR A 600 23.80 -15.13 16.10
CA TYR A 600 25.12 -15.78 16.10
C TYR A 600 25.74 -15.67 14.73
N ALA A 601 26.99 -15.22 14.67
CA ALA A 601 27.76 -15.14 13.45
C ALA A 601 29.18 -15.64 13.70
N SER A 602 29.59 -16.74 13.04
CA SER A 602 30.94 -17.31 13.17
C SER A 602 31.31 -18.07 11.90
N GLY A 603 32.42 -17.66 11.28
CA GLY A 603 32.85 -18.23 10.00
C GLY A 603 31.73 -18.21 8.96
N PRO A 604 31.38 -19.34 8.34
CA PRO A 604 30.32 -19.40 7.33
C PRO A 604 28.89 -19.35 7.87
N ILE A 605 28.70 -19.42 9.20
CA ILE A 605 27.40 -19.59 9.84
C ILE A 605 26.87 -18.24 10.35
N ASN A 606 25.65 -17.90 9.95
CA ASN A 606 24.85 -16.86 10.56
C ASN A 606 23.50 -17.45 10.99
N ALA A 607 23.12 -17.29 12.26
CA ALA A 607 21.87 -17.81 12.79
C ALA A 607 21.18 -16.76 13.65
N PHE A 608 19.85 -16.83 13.71
CA PHE A 608 19.07 -16.09 14.70
C PHE A 608 17.98 -16.96 15.30
N GLY A 609 17.59 -16.63 16.51
CA GLY A 609 16.40 -17.14 17.16
C GLY A 609 15.68 -15.99 17.86
N MET A 610 14.36 -16.00 17.83
CA MET A 610 13.52 -14.99 18.46
C MET A 610 12.34 -15.64 19.15
N PHE A 611 12.02 -15.13 20.33
CA PHE A 611 10.80 -15.42 21.06
C PHE A 611 10.07 -14.10 21.37
N GLY A 612 8.75 -14.08 21.17
CA GLY A 612 7.90 -12.92 21.44
C GLY A 612 6.62 -13.32 22.16
N LEU A 613 6.19 -12.45 23.04
CA LEU A 613 4.90 -12.49 23.74
C LEU A 613 4.16 -11.21 23.45
N SER A 614 2.85 -11.29 23.22
CA SER A 614 1.98 -10.14 23.12
C SER A 614 0.74 -10.34 23.98
N SER A 615 0.23 -9.27 24.55
CA SER A 615 -1.05 -9.24 25.26
C SER A 615 -1.85 -8.04 24.79
N VAL A 616 -3.13 -8.23 24.51
CA VAL A 616 -4.05 -7.17 24.12
C VAL A 616 -5.27 -7.15 25.03
N GLY A 617 -5.76 -5.95 25.30
CA GLY A 617 -7.04 -5.69 25.95
C GLY A 617 -7.90 -4.79 25.06
N TYR A 618 -9.18 -5.10 24.99
CA TYR A 618 -10.17 -4.33 24.24
C TYR A 618 -11.26 -3.85 25.18
N THR A 619 -11.70 -2.60 24.97
CA THR A 619 -12.88 -2.02 25.63
C THR A 619 -13.76 -1.36 24.59
N TYR A 620 -15.05 -1.66 24.59
CA TYR A 620 -16.09 -1.05 23.78
C TYR A 620 -17.00 -0.19 24.68
N LYS A 621 -17.33 1.00 24.24
CA LYS A 621 -18.29 1.88 24.93
C LYS A 621 -19.25 2.49 23.91
N ASP A 622 -20.50 2.01 23.90
CA ASP A 622 -21.56 2.56 23.07
C ASP A 622 -22.29 3.71 23.78
N ARG A 623 -22.27 4.87 23.17
CA ARG A 623 -22.88 6.09 23.72
C ARG A 623 -24.40 6.19 23.44
N PHE A 624 -24.93 5.27 22.63
CA PHE A 624 -26.35 5.25 22.26
C PHE A 624 -27.17 4.26 23.08
N THR A 625 -26.60 3.16 23.49
CA THR A 625 -27.27 2.11 24.25
C THR A 625 -27.21 2.40 25.76
N ASN A 626 -28.37 2.48 26.39
CA ASN A 626 -28.49 2.75 27.81
C ASN A 626 -28.63 1.46 28.64
N VAL A 627 -27.67 1.25 29.53
CA VAL A 627 -27.71 0.16 30.51
C VAL A 627 -27.76 0.75 31.93
N ASN A 628 -28.91 0.70 32.55
CA ASN A 628 -29.11 1.22 33.92
C ASN A 628 -28.68 2.69 34.10
N GLY A 629 -28.96 3.55 33.13
CA GLY A 629 -28.64 4.98 33.17
C GLY A 629 -27.24 5.37 32.71
N SER A 630 -26.46 4.39 32.22
CA SER A 630 -25.09 4.61 31.73
C SER A 630 -24.93 4.02 30.33
N PRO A 631 -23.98 4.55 29.51
CA PRO A 631 -23.61 3.91 28.24
C PRO A 631 -23.16 2.45 28.41
N LEU A 632 -23.60 1.59 27.47
CA LEU A 632 -23.14 0.19 27.42
C LEU A 632 -21.61 0.14 27.35
N THR A 633 -21.01 -0.68 28.19
CA THR A 633 -19.56 -0.92 28.16
C THR A 633 -19.30 -2.42 28.19
N ALA A 634 -18.39 -2.87 27.31
CA ALA A 634 -17.96 -4.26 27.23
C ALA A 634 -16.43 -4.32 27.21
N GLU A 635 -15.85 -5.33 27.85
CA GLU A 635 -14.41 -5.50 27.97
C GLU A 635 -14.00 -6.94 27.68
N ASN A 636 -12.88 -7.11 26.97
CA ASN A 636 -12.20 -8.38 26.76
C ASN A 636 -10.68 -8.15 26.92
N LYS A 637 -10.12 -8.55 28.02
CA LYS A 637 -8.74 -8.24 28.42
C LYS A 637 -7.90 -9.50 28.60
N GLY A 638 -6.59 -9.36 28.40
CA GLY A 638 -5.62 -10.42 28.66
C GLY A 638 -5.52 -11.47 27.55
N ILE A 639 -5.97 -11.15 26.32
CA ILE A 639 -5.81 -12.03 25.17
C ILE A 639 -4.32 -12.06 24.83
N SER A 640 -3.68 -13.23 24.90
CA SER A 640 -2.23 -13.35 24.77
C SER A 640 -1.84 -14.17 23.54
N GLY A 641 -0.86 -13.67 22.79
CA GLY A 641 -0.28 -14.30 21.62
C GLY A 641 1.21 -14.62 21.83
N THR A 642 1.73 -15.54 21.02
CA THR A 642 3.13 -15.97 21.07
C THR A 642 3.72 -16.04 19.68
N GLN A 643 5.03 -15.82 19.57
CA GLN A 643 5.77 -16.07 18.34
C GLN A 643 7.14 -16.66 18.63
N VAL A 644 7.52 -17.67 17.84
CA VAL A 644 8.86 -18.28 17.83
C VAL A 644 9.34 -18.25 16.39
N LYS A 645 10.50 -17.66 16.15
CA LYS A 645 11.12 -17.62 14.83
C LYS A 645 12.59 -18.00 14.94
N GLY A 646 13.10 -18.66 13.91
CA GLY A 646 14.53 -18.96 13.82
C GLY A 646 14.97 -19.11 12.38
N GLY A 647 16.23 -18.82 12.14
CA GLY A 647 16.83 -18.93 10.82
C GLY A 647 18.31 -19.24 10.88
N LEU A 648 18.77 -19.95 9.89
CA LEU A 648 20.17 -20.33 9.67
C LEU A 648 20.56 -20.01 8.24
N ARG A 649 21.70 -19.36 8.09
CA ARG A 649 22.39 -19.16 6.83
C ARG A 649 23.75 -19.81 6.89
N TYR A 650 24.12 -20.51 5.84
CA TYR A 650 25.46 -21.07 5.62
C TYR A 650 26.06 -20.47 4.35
N ASN A 651 27.17 -19.76 4.47
CA ASN A 651 27.92 -19.20 3.35
C ASN A 651 28.87 -20.27 2.82
N LEU A 652 28.56 -20.83 1.64
CA LEU A 652 29.40 -21.78 0.93
C LEU A 652 30.69 -21.12 0.41
N SER A 653 30.60 -19.82 0.11
CA SER A 653 31.70 -18.93 -0.22
C SER A 653 31.29 -17.47 0.10
N ASP A 654 32.17 -16.51 -0.11
CA ASP A 654 31.84 -15.08 0.02
C ASP A 654 30.72 -14.62 -0.94
N ASP A 655 30.53 -15.36 -2.02
CA ASP A 655 29.59 -15.03 -3.09
C ASP A 655 28.39 -15.99 -3.21
N LEU A 656 28.33 -17.05 -2.38
CA LEU A 656 27.25 -18.05 -2.42
C LEU A 656 26.79 -18.42 -1.01
N GLY A 657 25.54 -18.17 -0.69
CA GLY A 657 24.92 -18.53 0.57
C GLY A 657 23.60 -19.26 0.39
N VAL A 658 23.31 -20.19 1.30
CA VAL A 658 22.02 -20.87 1.43
C VAL A 658 21.44 -20.58 2.81
N TYR A 659 20.11 -20.50 2.91
CA TYR A 659 19.43 -20.24 4.19
C TYR A 659 18.15 -21.04 4.33
N GLY A 660 17.71 -21.21 5.58
CA GLY A 660 16.40 -21.73 5.94
C GLY A 660 15.86 -21.05 7.20
N ASN A 661 14.56 -20.81 7.21
CA ASN A 661 13.82 -20.17 8.31
C ASN A 661 12.61 -20.98 8.68
N PHE A 662 12.24 -20.89 9.96
CA PHE A 662 11.03 -21.50 10.49
C PHE A 662 10.36 -20.54 11.49
N GLY A 663 9.02 -20.53 11.51
CA GLY A 663 8.24 -19.72 12.43
C GLY A 663 6.92 -20.35 12.83
N LEU A 664 6.61 -20.22 14.11
CA LEU A 664 5.31 -20.50 14.71
C LEU A 664 4.79 -19.22 15.33
N VAL A 665 3.60 -18.80 14.93
CA VAL A 665 2.98 -17.58 15.44
C VAL A 665 1.53 -17.86 15.82
N ASN A 666 1.16 -17.52 17.05
CA ASN A 666 -0.21 -17.44 17.53
C ASN A 666 -0.51 -15.93 17.68
N LYS A 667 -1.21 -15.37 16.71
CA LYS A 667 -1.52 -13.94 16.64
C LYS A 667 -2.82 -13.66 17.38
N VAL A 668 -2.84 -12.63 18.21
CA VAL A 668 -4.08 -12.13 18.82
C VAL A 668 -5.06 -11.67 17.76
N PRO A 669 -6.37 -11.92 17.93
CA PRO A 669 -7.39 -11.49 17.00
C PRO A 669 -7.52 -9.95 16.95
N ILE A 670 -8.13 -9.43 15.90
CA ILE A 670 -8.52 -8.01 15.82
C ILE A 670 -9.73 -7.74 16.73
N PHE A 671 -10.06 -6.46 16.95
CA PHE A 671 -11.13 -6.02 17.85
C PHE A 671 -12.46 -6.76 17.60
N ASP A 672 -12.96 -6.76 16.35
CA ASP A 672 -14.25 -7.36 15.98
C ASP A 672 -14.36 -8.86 16.24
N ALA A 673 -13.23 -9.55 16.37
CA ALA A 673 -13.21 -10.96 16.73
C ALA A 673 -13.16 -11.20 18.25
N ALA A 674 -13.01 -10.16 19.06
CA ALA A 674 -13.00 -10.19 20.51
C ALA A 674 -14.25 -9.55 21.12
N ILE A 675 -14.74 -8.46 20.55
CA ILE A 675 -15.97 -7.76 20.93
C ILE A 675 -16.69 -7.34 19.62
N ASN A 676 -17.97 -7.62 19.57
CA ASN A 676 -18.84 -7.15 18.48
C ASN A 676 -19.15 -5.67 18.67
N ASP A 677 -18.73 -4.80 17.76
CA ASP A 677 -18.93 -3.36 17.83
C ASP A 677 -20.35 -2.88 17.42
N TYR A 678 -21.25 -3.80 17.01
CA TYR A 678 -22.65 -3.48 16.78
C TYR A 678 -23.51 -3.55 18.05
N ASP A 679 -23.22 -4.50 18.96
CA ASP A 679 -24.08 -4.76 20.13
C ASP A 679 -23.29 -4.94 21.44
N GLY A 680 -21.97 -4.87 21.42
CA GLY A 680 -21.10 -5.04 22.58
C GLY A 680 -20.98 -6.49 23.06
N THR A 681 -21.39 -7.48 22.27
CA THR A 681 -21.24 -8.90 22.63
C THR A 681 -19.76 -9.26 22.74
N VAL A 682 -19.38 -9.78 23.90
CA VAL A 682 -18.02 -10.27 24.18
C VAL A 682 -17.89 -11.72 23.76
N TYR A 683 -16.93 -12.00 22.87
CA TYR A 683 -16.57 -13.37 22.52
C TYR A 683 -15.60 -13.90 23.59
N LYS A 684 -16.07 -14.81 24.44
CA LYS A 684 -15.23 -15.47 25.45
C LYS A 684 -14.21 -16.36 24.74
N ASP A 685 -12.96 -16.28 25.16
CA ASP A 685 -11.85 -17.08 24.61
C ASP A 685 -11.75 -16.98 23.07
N PRO A 686 -11.56 -15.79 22.50
CA PRO A 686 -11.50 -15.61 21.06
C PRO A 686 -10.32 -16.40 20.46
N GLU A 687 -10.57 -17.07 19.35
CA GLU A 687 -9.58 -17.91 18.70
C GLU A 687 -8.38 -17.06 18.23
N LEU A 688 -7.16 -17.57 18.48
CA LEU A 688 -5.94 -16.97 17.95
C LEU A 688 -5.70 -17.45 16.53
N GLU A 689 -5.34 -16.54 15.63
CA GLU A 689 -4.88 -16.92 14.31
C GLU A 689 -3.53 -17.63 14.39
N LYS A 690 -3.40 -18.84 13.84
CA LYS A 690 -2.19 -19.66 13.91
C LYS A 690 -1.47 -19.70 12.59
N PHE A 691 -0.17 -19.49 12.62
CA PHE A 691 0.69 -19.58 11.44
C PHE A 691 1.85 -20.54 11.68
N THR A 692 2.02 -21.45 10.73
CA THR A 692 3.21 -22.31 10.63
C THR A 692 3.90 -21.99 9.32
N SER A 693 5.13 -21.50 9.40
CA SER A 693 5.86 -21.00 8.23
C SER A 693 7.22 -21.65 8.10
N PHE A 694 7.59 -21.99 6.86
CA PHE A 694 8.92 -22.44 6.48
C PHE A 694 9.40 -21.73 5.23
N GLU A 695 10.66 -21.34 5.21
CA GLU A 695 11.29 -20.69 4.06
C GLU A 695 12.70 -21.23 3.83
N THR A 696 13.11 -21.30 2.58
CA THR A 696 14.49 -21.62 2.22
C THR A 696 14.89 -20.86 0.97
N GLY A 697 16.17 -20.63 0.79
CA GLY A 697 16.64 -19.94 -0.40
C GLY A 697 18.16 -19.95 -0.55
N VAL A 698 18.57 -19.41 -1.69
CA VAL A 698 19.97 -19.24 -2.09
C VAL A 698 20.14 -17.83 -2.64
N ASP A 699 21.29 -17.22 -2.32
CA ASP A 699 21.76 -16.03 -2.98
C ASP A 699 23.19 -16.22 -3.47
N ALA A 700 23.44 -15.72 -4.69
CA ALA A 700 24.70 -15.86 -5.38
C ALA A 700 25.09 -14.55 -6.06
N ARG A 701 26.39 -14.24 -6.01
CA ARG A 701 27.03 -13.16 -6.76
C ARG A 701 28.00 -13.81 -7.74
N LEU A 702 27.74 -13.64 -9.01
CA LEU A 702 28.40 -14.34 -10.10
C LEU A 702 29.08 -13.33 -11.04
N MET A 703 29.93 -13.81 -11.95
CA MET A 703 30.56 -12.99 -12.99
C MET A 703 31.27 -11.76 -12.43
N ASN A 704 32.15 -11.93 -11.46
CA ASN A 704 32.82 -10.83 -10.75
C ASN A 704 31.83 -9.84 -10.11
N ARG A 705 30.72 -10.38 -9.56
CA ARG A 705 29.63 -9.62 -8.89
C ARG A 705 28.81 -8.72 -9.81
N THR A 706 28.93 -8.84 -11.14
CA THR A 706 28.06 -8.14 -12.09
C THR A 706 26.67 -8.78 -12.20
N LEU A 707 26.51 -10.02 -11.73
CA LEU A 707 25.26 -10.76 -11.68
C LEU A 707 24.95 -11.17 -10.23
N THR A 708 23.85 -10.70 -9.71
CA THR A 708 23.29 -11.13 -8.41
C THR A 708 22.02 -11.94 -8.66
N VAL A 709 21.91 -13.10 -8.03
CA VAL A 709 20.74 -13.97 -8.10
C VAL A 709 20.29 -14.31 -6.69
N LYS A 710 19.02 -14.12 -6.40
CA LYS A 710 18.36 -14.59 -5.18
C LYS A 710 17.18 -15.46 -5.59
N ALA A 711 17.09 -16.67 -5.06
CA ALA A 711 15.96 -17.57 -5.27
C ALA A 711 15.49 -18.14 -3.93
N GLY A 712 14.19 -18.25 -3.75
CA GLY A 712 13.60 -18.74 -2.52
C GLY A 712 12.31 -19.48 -2.73
N TYR A 713 12.02 -20.38 -1.79
CA TYR A 713 10.73 -21.06 -1.65
C TYR A 713 10.15 -20.73 -0.28
N TYR A 714 8.84 -20.50 -0.22
CA TYR A 714 8.10 -20.28 1.03
C TYR A 714 6.88 -21.18 1.11
N TYR A 715 6.51 -21.54 2.34
CA TYR A 715 5.31 -22.29 2.69
C TYR A 715 4.76 -21.72 4.00
N THR A 716 3.51 -21.30 4.03
CA THR A 716 2.83 -20.82 5.22
C THR A 716 1.42 -21.38 5.29
N LEU A 717 1.12 -22.11 6.35
CA LEU A 717 -0.23 -22.52 6.70
C LEU A 717 -0.81 -21.49 7.69
N TRP A 718 -2.00 -20.99 7.38
CA TRP A 718 -2.76 -20.05 8.19
C TRP A 718 -4.05 -20.70 8.64
N ALA A 719 -4.21 -20.94 9.91
CA ALA A 719 -5.36 -21.60 10.50
C ALA A 719 -6.09 -20.70 11.50
N ASP A 720 -7.34 -21.03 11.77
CA ASP A 720 -8.24 -20.38 12.75
C ASP A 720 -8.46 -18.88 12.45
N ARG A 721 -8.41 -18.49 11.17
CA ARG A 721 -8.67 -17.11 10.77
C ARG A 721 -10.13 -16.75 10.97
N THR A 722 -10.36 -15.59 11.59
CA THR A 722 -11.69 -14.98 11.71
C THR A 722 -11.81 -13.76 10.80
N ASN A 723 -13.01 -13.49 10.32
CA ASN A 723 -13.29 -12.31 9.50
C ASN A 723 -14.73 -11.84 9.69
N THR A 724 -14.91 -10.55 9.96
CA THR A 724 -16.24 -9.92 9.98
C THR A 724 -16.44 -9.14 8.69
N ARG A 725 -17.57 -9.33 8.03
CA ARG A 725 -17.97 -8.59 6.83
C ARG A 725 -19.29 -7.88 7.08
N GLY A 726 -19.29 -6.56 7.02
CA GLY A 726 -20.51 -5.75 6.99
C GLY A 726 -21.27 -6.01 5.69
N VAL A 727 -22.58 -6.14 5.79
CA VAL A 727 -23.47 -6.33 4.66
C VAL A 727 -24.64 -5.36 4.80
N THR A 728 -25.13 -4.83 3.69
CA THR A 728 -26.37 -4.05 3.68
C THR A 728 -27.50 -4.93 3.17
N ASN A 729 -28.52 -5.08 3.97
CA ASN A 729 -29.69 -5.89 3.64
C ASN A 729 -30.52 -5.27 2.49
N GLN A 730 -31.44 -6.03 1.93
CA GLN A 730 -32.29 -5.58 0.82
C GLN A 730 -33.21 -4.41 1.21
N ASP A 731 -33.59 -4.32 2.47
CA ASP A 731 -34.39 -3.24 3.04
C ASP A 731 -33.59 -1.99 3.40
N GLY A 732 -32.26 -2.04 3.23
CA GLY A 732 -31.33 -0.96 3.54
C GLY A 732 -30.81 -0.98 4.98
N THR A 733 -31.17 -1.99 5.78
CA THR A 733 -30.60 -2.19 7.12
C THR A 733 -29.16 -2.73 7.01
N ASP A 734 -28.32 -2.39 7.97
CA ASP A 734 -26.97 -2.94 8.07
C ASP A 734 -27.03 -4.30 8.78
N GLY A 735 -26.23 -5.24 8.33
CA GLY A 735 -26.02 -6.53 8.95
C GLY A 735 -24.53 -6.89 8.87
N TYR A 736 -24.14 -7.99 9.50
CA TYR A 736 -22.78 -8.50 9.38
C TYR A 736 -22.73 -10.03 9.33
N ILE A 737 -21.69 -10.54 8.71
CA ILE A 737 -21.35 -11.96 8.67
C ILE A 737 -20.05 -12.15 9.45
N PHE A 738 -20.09 -12.99 10.48
CA PHE A 738 -18.91 -13.40 11.22
C PHE A 738 -18.48 -14.80 10.76
N LEU A 739 -17.30 -14.88 10.14
CA LEU A 739 -16.74 -16.12 9.58
C LEU A 739 -15.64 -16.63 10.52
N LYS A 740 -15.60 -17.95 10.78
CA LYS A 740 -14.58 -18.63 11.57
C LYS A 740 -13.96 -19.77 10.78
N GLY A 741 -12.66 -20.00 10.98
CA GLY A 741 -11.96 -21.13 10.35
C GLY A 741 -11.69 -20.89 8.85
N LEU A 742 -11.41 -19.65 8.46
CA LEU A 742 -10.97 -19.31 7.09
C LEU A 742 -9.53 -19.76 6.86
N ASP A 743 -9.29 -21.07 6.91
CA ASP A 743 -7.96 -21.64 6.80
C ASP A 743 -7.40 -21.49 5.37
N ALA A 744 -6.10 -21.24 5.27
CA ALA A 744 -5.48 -20.95 4.01
C ALA A 744 -4.04 -21.48 3.92
N LEU A 745 -3.65 -21.90 2.72
CA LEU A 745 -2.27 -22.25 2.37
C LEU A 745 -1.70 -21.17 1.46
N HIS A 746 -0.51 -20.68 1.79
CA HIS A 746 0.28 -19.78 0.97
C HIS A 746 1.65 -20.38 0.71
N SER A 747 1.95 -20.75 -0.52
CA SER A 747 3.25 -21.29 -0.92
C SER A 747 3.70 -20.73 -2.25
N GLY A 748 5.01 -20.73 -2.52
CA GLY A 748 5.48 -20.24 -3.81
C GLY A 748 7.00 -20.12 -3.94
N LEU A 749 7.42 -19.83 -5.16
CA LEU A 749 8.79 -19.60 -5.56
C LEU A 749 9.00 -18.10 -5.86
N GLU A 750 10.14 -17.56 -5.45
CA GLU A 750 10.57 -16.19 -5.72
C GLU A 750 11.97 -16.20 -6.36
N LEU A 751 12.18 -15.33 -7.35
CA LEU A 751 13.45 -15.13 -8.02
C LEU A 751 13.69 -13.64 -8.21
N GLU A 752 14.86 -13.17 -7.79
CA GLU A 752 15.38 -11.83 -8.11
C GLU A 752 16.73 -11.97 -8.82
N VAL A 753 16.88 -11.25 -9.92
CA VAL A 753 18.13 -11.19 -10.66
C VAL A 753 18.46 -9.72 -10.94
N ALA A 754 19.68 -9.30 -10.61
CA ALA A 754 20.22 -8.01 -11.00
C ALA A 754 21.50 -8.25 -11.81
N TYR A 755 21.56 -7.74 -13.03
CA TYR A 755 22.66 -7.93 -13.95
C TYR A 755 23.14 -6.60 -14.53
N GLN A 756 24.37 -6.23 -14.21
CA GLN A 756 25.01 -5.02 -14.71
C GLN A 756 26.40 -5.36 -15.31
N PRO A 757 26.44 -5.84 -16.56
CA PRO A 757 27.69 -6.26 -17.22
C PRO A 757 28.61 -5.09 -17.57
N MET A 758 28.02 -3.89 -17.69
CA MET A 758 28.75 -2.67 -18.08
C MET A 758 28.06 -1.43 -17.45
N PRO A 759 28.76 -0.30 -17.30
CA PRO A 759 28.21 0.91 -16.71
C PRO A 759 26.99 1.50 -17.44
N LEU A 760 26.84 1.25 -18.74
CA LEU A 760 25.76 1.78 -19.59
C LEU A 760 24.43 1.04 -19.44
N PHE A 761 24.42 -0.16 -18.88
CA PHE A 761 23.24 -1.04 -18.92
C PHE A 761 23.09 -1.84 -17.63
N ARG A 762 21.85 -1.90 -17.13
CA ARG A 762 21.46 -2.79 -16.03
C ARG A 762 20.11 -3.43 -16.33
N ALA A 763 19.97 -4.70 -16.06
CA ALA A 763 18.72 -5.45 -16.09
C ALA A 763 18.38 -5.97 -14.69
N ASP A 764 17.14 -5.74 -14.27
CA ASP A 764 16.58 -6.26 -13.02
C ASP A 764 15.37 -7.14 -13.36
N VAL A 765 15.35 -8.37 -12.86
CA VAL A 765 14.26 -9.31 -13.06
C VAL A 765 13.73 -9.76 -11.70
N ALA A 766 12.43 -9.68 -11.52
CA ALA A 766 11.72 -10.23 -10.37
C ALA A 766 10.62 -11.16 -10.86
N VAL A 767 10.59 -12.39 -10.35
CA VAL A 767 9.55 -13.39 -10.69
C VAL A 767 9.03 -14.00 -9.41
N SER A 768 7.73 -14.20 -9.33
CA SER A 768 7.10 -15.02 -8.29
C SER A 768 6.00 -15.89 -8.89
N MET A 769 5.92 -17.13 -8.39
CA MET A 769 4.90 -18.11 -8.72
C MET A 769 4.32 -18.65 -7.42
N GLY A 770 3.12 -18.22 -7.07
CA GLY A 770 2.42 -18.59 -5.84
C GLY A 770 1.35 -19.65 -6.07
N THR A 771 0.99 -20.33 -5.01
CA THR A 771 -0.23 -21.11 -4.90
C THR A 771 -0.86 -20.77 -3.57
N TRP A 772 -1.93 -19.97 -3.64
CA TRP A 772 -2.66 -19.51 -2.47
C TRP A 772 -4.11 -19.97 -2.57
N LEU A 773 -4.57 -20.70 -1.58
CA LEU A 773 -5.91 -21.30 -1.60
C LEU A 773 -6.50 -21.47 -0.19
N HIS A 774 -7.82 -21.53 -0.10
CA HIS A 774 -8.53 -21.97 1.09
C HIS A 774 -8.44 -23.48 1.24
N THR A 775 -8.16 -23.97 2.45
CA THR A 775 -7.98 -25.41 2.71
C THR A 775 -9.25 -26.09 3.14
N ASP A 776 -10.22 -25.33 3.65
CA ASP A 776 -11.45 -25.86 4.22
C ASP A 776 -12.68 -25.03 3.84
N ASP A 777 -13.86 -25.66 3.97
CA ASP A 777 -15.13 -24.95 3.97
C ASP A 777 -15.33 -24.26 5.32
N VAL A 778 -16.09 -23.20 5.34
CA VAL A 778 -16.26 -22.37 6.53
C VAL A 778 -17.73 -22.18 6.89
N SER A 779 -18.03 -22.15 8.18
CA SER A 779 -19.33 -21.71 8.67
C SER A 779 -19.28 -20.24 9.11
N GLY A 780 -20.39 -19.55 9.01
CA GLY A 780 -20.54 -18.18 9.44
C GLY A 780 -21.91 -17.85 9.97
N ASN A 781 -21.94 -16.98 10.96
CA ASN A 781 -23.20 -16.45 11.50
C ASN A 781 -23.50 -15.11 10.83
N TYR A 782 -24.65 -15.02 10.21
CA TYR A 782 -25.19 -13.78 9.65
C TYR A 782 -26.18 -13.18 10.64
N THR A 783 -25.92 -11.96 11.05
CA THR A 783 -26.85 -11.19 11.88
C THR A 783 -27.58 -10.20 11.01
N GLU A 784 -28.88 -10.39 10.89
CA GLU A 784 -29.81 -9.51 10.17
C GLU A 784 -30.58 -8.68 11.20
N PHE A 785 -30.62 -7.36 11.00
CA PHE A 785 -31.43 -6.47 11.82
C PHE A 785 -32.70 -6.11 11.08
N ASP A 786 -33.86 -6.18 11.77
CA ASP A 786 -35.12 -5.68 11.23
C ASP A 786 -35.22 -4.15 11.38
N GLY A 787 -36.18 -3.54 10.70
CA GLY A 787 -36.41 -2.09 10.76
C GLY A 787 -36.78 -1.54 12.16
N SER A 788 -36.91 -2.43 13.16
CA SER A 788 -37.19 -2.12 14.57
C SER A 788 -35.96 -2.31 15.47
N GLY A 789 -34.81 -2.75 14.90
CA GLY A 789 -33.58 -2.99 15.62
C GLY A 789 -33.45 -4.39 16.26
N ASN A 790 -34.41 -5.30 16.03
CA ASN A 790 -34.28 -6.67 16.50
C ASN A 790 -33.32 -7.44 15.60
N SER A 791 -32.42 -8.23 16.17
CA SER A 791 -31.49 -9.07 15.45
C SER A 791 -31.98 -10.51 15.32
N THR A 792 -31.73 -11.12 14.18
CA THR A 792 -31.92 -12.55 13.93
C THR A 792 -30.61 -13.13 13.43
N GLN A 793 -30.14 -14.20 14.09
CA GLN A 793 -28.94 -14.92 13.64
C GLN A 793 -29.34 -16.09 12.74
N LYS A 794 -28.65 -16.20 11.60
CA LYS A 794 -28.75 -17.33 10.66
C LYS A 794 -27.37 -17.91 10.46
N GLU A 795 -27.23 -19.21 10.60
CA GLU A 795 -25.98 -19.90 10.28
C GLU A 795 -25.95 -20.29 8.80
N PHE A 796 -24.84 -20.05 8.15
CA PHE A 796 -24.57 -20.43 6.78
C PHE A 796 -23.29 -21.23 6.70
N ASN A 797 -23.27 -22.25 5.83
CA ASN A 797 -22.06 -22.92 5.41
C ASN A 797 -21.60 -22.31 4.09
N TYR A 798 -20.33 -22.01 3.98
CA TYR A 798 -19.68 -21.46 2.79
C TYR A 798 -18.73 -22.49 2.22
N TYR A 799 -18.95 -22.86 0.97
CA TYR A 799 -18.25 -23.94 0.29
C TYR A 799 -17.10 -23.35 -0.53
N ILE A 800 -15.98 -23.07 0.16
CA ILE A 800 -14.82 -22.36 -0.39
C ILE A 800 -13.52 -23.19 -0.44
N LYS A 801 -13.56 -24.44 0.02
CA LYS A 801 -12.40 -25.33 -0.06
C LYS A 801 -11.85 -25.37 -1.48
N ASP A 802 -10.52 -25.28 -1.62
CA ASP A 802 -9.74 -25.27 -2.87
C ASP A 802 -9.96 -24.04 -3.76
N LEU A 803 -10.76 -23.04 -3.33
CA LEU A 803 -10.82 -21.77 -4.03
C LEU A 803 -9.50 -21.02 -3.88
N LYS A 804 -9.03 -20.48 -5.00
CA LYS A 804 -7.85 -19.61 -5.04
C LYS A 804 -8.15 -18.29 -4.35
N ILE A 805 -7.18 -17.81 -3.55
CA ILE A 805 -7.29 -16.52 -2.87
C ILE A 805 -7.17 -15.41 -3.90
N GLY A 806 -8.12 -14.48 -3.89
CA GLY A 806 -8.20 -13.31 -4.77
C GLY A 806 -7.32 -12.14 -4.31
N ASN A 807 -7.59 -10.96 -4.86
CA ASN A 807 -6.96 -9.66 -4.55
C ASN A 807 -5.48 -9.51 -4.95
N ALA A 808 -4.82 -10.56 -5.44
CA ALA A 808 -3.45 -10.47 -5.96
C ALA A 808 -3.17 -11.59 -6.97
N PRO A 809 -2.43 -11.31 -8.06
CA PRO A 809 -2.02 -12.34 -9.01
C PRO A 809 -1.02 -13.30 -8.37
N GLN A 810 -1.26 -14.61 -8.54
CA GLN A 810 -0.40 -15.67 -8.00
C GLN A 810 0.91 -15.81 -8.78
N THR A 811 0.90 -15.43 -10.07
CA THR A 811 2.10 -15.34 -10.91
C THR A 811 2.38 -13.90 -11.27
N GLN A 812 3.59 -13.42 -10.96
CA GLN A 812 4.03 -12.06 -11.23
C GLN A 812 5.44 -12.07 -11.81
N MET A 813 5.70 -11.20 -12.80
CA MET A 813 7.02 -10.94 -13.33
C MET A 813 7.22 -9.43 -13.50
N ALA A 814 8.39 -8.92 -13.14
CA ALA A 814 8.82 -7.58 -13.47
C ALA A 814 10.21 -7.64 -14.14
N LEU A 815 10.36 -6.91 -15.24
CA LEU A 815 11.62 -6.72 -15.95
C LEU A 815 11.92 -5.23 -16.02
N GLY A 816 12.97 -4.78 -15.35
CA GLY A 816 13.51 -3.43 -15.41
C GLY A 816 14.75 -3.38 -16.30
N LEU A 817 14.76 -2.53 -17.32
CA LEU A 817 15.90 -2.25 -18.16
C LEU A 817 16.34 -0.80 -17.96
N SER A 818 17.47 -0.59 -17.31
CA SER A 818 18.03 0.72 -17.05
C SER A 818 19.18 1.03 -18.01
N LEU A 819 19.16 2.20 -18.59
CA LEU A 819 20.17 2.73 -19.51
C LEU A 819 20.76 4.01 -18.93
N PHE A 820 22.09 4.12 -19.00
CA PHE A 820 22.87 5.27 -18.54
C PHE A 820 23.67 5.86 -19.73
N PRO A 821 22.99 6.47 -20.74
CA PRO A 821 23.62 6.81 -22.03
C PRO A 821 24.61 7.97 -21.94
N MET A 822 24.49 8.83 -20.93
CA MET A 822 25.41 9.92 -20.63
C MET A 822 25.39 10.24 -19.15
N GLU A 823 26.34 11.01 -18.70
CA GLU A 823 26.42 11.47 -17.32
C GLU A 823 25.15 12.20 -16.90
N GLY A 824 24.62 11.85 -15.75
CA GLY A 824 23.42 12.46 -15.18
C GLY A 824 22.10 11.98 -15.78
N LEU A 825 22.08 11.23 -16.90
CA LEU A 825 20.85 10.72 -17.51
C LEU A 825 20.67 9.23 -17.19
N THR A 826 19.56 8.93 -16.53
CA THR A 826 19.06 7.56 -16.33
C THR A 826 17.76 7.40 -17.04
N SER A 827 17.61 6.36 -17.86
CA SER A 827 16.33 5.95 -18.46
C SER A 827 16.02 4.52 -18.07
N GLN A 828 14.77 4.22 -17.78
CA GLN A 828 14.36 2.87 -17.38
C GLN A 828 13.03 2.49 -18.03
N PHE A 829 12.97 1.29 -18.59
CA PHE A 829 11.76 0.62 -18.98
C PHE A 829 11.42 -0.44 -17.92
N VAL A 830 10.18 -0.49 -17.48
CA VAL A 830 9.70 -1.48 -16.50
C VAL A 830 8.51 -2.19 -17.09
N TYR A 831 8.68 -3.46 -17.45
CA TYR A 831 7.59 -4.33 -17.89
C TYR A 831 7.13 -5.19 -16.73
N LYS A 832 5.83 -5.15 -16.43
CA LYS A 832 5.16 -5.94 -15.38
C LYS A 832 4.17 -6.88 -16.05
N TYR A 833 4.21 -8.15 -15.68
CA TYR A 833 3.27 -9.17 -16.17
C TYR A 833 2.59 -9.86 -14.99
N TYR A 834 1.27 -9.97 -15.07
CA TYR A 834 0.41 -10.56 -14.06
C TYR A 834 -0.41 -11.69 -14.67
N ALA A 835 -0.43 -12.85 -14.01
CA ALA A 835 -1.18 -14.04 -14.41
C ALA A 835 -1.72 -14.78 -13.17
N ASP A 836 -2.61 -15.73 -13.39
CA ASP A 836 -3.24 -16.51 -12.34
C ASP A 836 -3.86 -15.60 -11.25
N HIS A 837 -4.51 -14.53 -11.69
CA HIS A 837 -5.20 -13.59 -10.82
C HIS A 837 -6.67 -13.99 -10.74
N TYR A 838 -7.13 -14.34 -9.54
CA TYR A 838 -8.51 -14.78 -9.32
C TYR A 838 -9.32 -13.65 -8.67
N ALA A 839 -10.60 -13.56 -9.03
CA ALA A 839 -11.56 -12.70 -8.36
C ALA A 839 -11.79 -13.20 -6.92
N ASP A 840 -11.96 -12.27 -5.97
CA ASP A 840 -12.35 -12.64 -4.60
C ASP A 840 -13.78 -13.17 -4.58
N TRP A 841 -14.04 -14.18 -3.77
CA TRP A 841 -15.37 -14.77 -3.68
C TRP A 841 -16.34 -13.88 -2.91
N ASP A 842 -17.63 -13.89 -3.32
CA ASP A 842 -18.70 -13.21 -2.62
C ASP A 842 -19.39 -14.20 -1.66
N PRO A 843 -19.50 -13.90 -0.35
CA PRO A 843 -20.15 -14.77 0.62
C PRO A 843 -21.58 -15.17 0.25
N PHE A 844 -22.34 -14.30 -0.42
CA PHE A 844 -23.71 -14.61 -0.83
C PHE A 844 -23.82 -15.60 -2.00
N SER A 845 -22.70 -15.90 -2.67
CA SER A 845 -22.66 -16.79 -3.82
C SER A 845 -22.11 -18.20 -3.55
N ARG A 846 -21.68 -18.50 -2.32
CA ARG A 846 -20.98 -19.74 -1.97
C ARG A 846 -21.70 -20.57 -0.90
N THR A 847 -23.02 -20.46 -0.84
CA THR A 847 -23.88 -21.15 0.15
C THR A 847 -24.46 -22.49 -0.35
N ASP A 848 -24.20 -22.89 -1.59
CA ASP A 848 -24.64 -24.16 -2.16
C ASP A 848 -23.48 -25.16 -2.20
N ALA A 849 -23.65 -26.34 -1.57
CA ALA A 849 -22.65 -27.42 -1.53
C ALA A 849 -22.25 -27.96 -2.91
N SER A 850 -23.12 -27.83 -3.90
CA SER A 850 -22.86 -28.25 -5.28
C SER A 850 -21.99 -27.24 -6.06
N ASP A 851 -21.89 -25.98 -5.57
CA ASP A 851 -21.09 -24.96 -6.20
C ASP A 851 -19.62 -25.06 -5.76
N ARG A 852 -18.85 -25.79 -6.53
CA ARG A 852 -17.42 -26.03 -6.36
C ARG A 852 -16.58 -25.44 -7.51
N LYS A 853 -17.21 -24.64 -8.39
CA LYS A 853 -16.51 -23.97 -9.49
C LYS A 853 -15.51 -22.95 -8.94
N GLN A 854 -14.30 -22.90 -9.51
CA GLN A 854 -13.30 -21.89 -9.13
C GLN A 854 -13.84 -20.48 -9.37
N SER A 855 -13.41 -19.51 -8.57
CA SER A 855 -13.67 -18.09 -8.84
C SER A 855 -13.11 -17.70 -10.20
N TRP A 856 -13.74 -16.73 -10.84
CA TRP A 856 -13.30 -16.25 -12.13
C TRP A 856 -11.84 -15.87 -12.15
N MET A 857 -11.09 -16.39 -13.12
CA MET A 857 -9.71 -16.02 -13.35
C MET A 857 -9.64 -14.79 -14.26
N ILE A 858 -9.12 -13.69 -13.73
CA ILE A 858 -8.91 -12.42 -14.42
C ILE A 858 -7.90 -12.63 -15.57
N PRO A 859 -8.13 -12.04 -16.76
CA PRO A 859 -7.20 -12.16 -17.87
C PRO A 859 -5.80 -11.67 -17.53
N ASN A 860 -4.79 -12.35 -18.04
CA ASN A 860 -3.40 -11.97 -17.88
C ASN A 860 -3.14 -10.59 -18.48
N ALA A 861 -2.28 -9.80 -17.84
CA ALA A 861 -1.99 -8.45 -18.28
C ALA A 861 -0.50 -8.14 -18.26
N GLY A 862 -0.02 -7.46 -19.31
CA GLY A 862 1.33 -6.93 -19.41
C GLY A 862 1.30 -5.40 -19.47
N ILE A 863 2.01 -4.74 -18.56
CA ILE A 863 2.02 -3.28 -18.41
C ILE A 863 3.45 -2.80 -18.54
N LEU A 864 3.68 -1.85 -19.45
CA LEU A 864 4.98 -1.22 -19.68
C LEU A 864 4.97 0.20 -19.13
N ASP A 865 5.91 0.51 -18.23
CA ASP A 865 6.19 1.87 -17.78
C ASP A 865 7.54 2.35 -18.35
N PHE A 866 7.66 3.66 -18.56
CA PHE A 866 8.90 4.34 -18.91
C PHE A 866 9.20 5.45 -17.92
N HIS A 867 10.47 5.54 -17.50
CA HIS A 867 10.95 6.55 -16.58
C HIS A 867 12.28 7.11 -17.08
N ALA A 868 12.47 8.42 -16.93
CA ALA A 868 13.74 9.07 -17.18
C ALA A 868 13.99 10.13 -16.12
N ASN A 869 15.24 10.26 -15.71
CA ASN A 869 15.71 11.32 -14.81
C ASN A 869 17.04 11.86 -15.34
N TRP A 870 17.11 13.18 -15.56
CA TRP A 870 18.27 13.84 -16.11
C TRP A 870 18.73 14.99 -15.19
N LEU A 871 19.90 14.82 -14.60
CA LEU A 871 20.63 15.91 -13.98
C LEU A 871 21.28 16.75 -15.09
N LEU A 872 20.77 17.95 -15.29
CA LEU A 872 21.24 18.81 -16.38
C LEU A 872 22.70 19.25 -16.13
N PRO A 873 23.56 19.23 -17.17
CA PRO A 873 24.95 19.63 -17.04
C PRO A 873 25.12 21.17 -17.02
N VAL A 874 24.34 21.83 -16.15
CA VAL A 874 24.31 23.28 -16.02
C VAL A 874 24.80 23.65 -14.63
N ASN A 875 25.84 24.47 -14.54
CA ASN A 875 26.35 24.99 -13.26
C ASN A 875 25.85 26.43 -13.04
N LEU A 876 24.92 26.59 -12.12
CA LEU A 876 24.36 27.91 -11.75
C LEU A 876 24.79 28.27 -10.31
N GLY A 877 26.08 28.48 -10.09
CA GLY A 877 26.58 28.90 -8.78
C GLY A 877 26.37 27.87 -7.67
N GLY A 878 26.55 26.57 -7.97
CA GLY A 878 26.32 25.48 -7.02
C GLY A 878 24.91 24.87 -7.08
N THR A 879 23.96 25.52 -7.76
CA THR A 879 22.60 25.02 -7.95
C THR A 879 22.56 23.90 -9.01
N LYS A 880 21.92 22.79 -8.69
CA LYS A 880 21.72 21.65 -9.60
C LYS A 880 20.27 21.64 -10.10
N LEU A 881 20.12 21.46 -11.40
CA LEU A 881 18.81 21.30 -12.03
C LEU A 881 18.62 19.86 -12.50
N SER A 882 17.47 19.23 -12.19
CA SER A 882 17.11 17.95 -12.75
C SER A 882 15.69 17.94 -13.28
N VAL A 883 15.48 17.19 -14.36
CA VAL A 883 14.18 16.96 -14.99
C VAL A 883 13.87 15.47 -14.93
N ALA A 884 12.67 15.09 -14.49
CA ALA A 884 12.24 13.71 -14.60
C ALA A 884 10.93 13.61 -15.39
N ALA A 885 10.81 12.52 -16.13
CA ALA A 885 9.62 12.17 -16.91
C ALA A 885 9.21 10.73 -16.64
N HIS A 886 7.93 10.51 -16.45
CA HIS A 886 7.35 9.20 -16.23
C HIS A 886 6.15 9.02 -17.17
N ILE A 887 6.11 7.88 -17.84
CA ILE A 887 4.94 7.44 -18.61
C ILE A 887 4.55 6.07 -18.06
N PHE A 888 3.43 6.01 -17.36
CA PHE A 888 2.88 4.78 -16.85
C PHE A 888 1.93 4.16 -17.87
N ASN A 889 1.94 2.84 -18.00
CA ASN A 889 1.14 2.10 -18.97
C ASN A 889 1.32 2.65 -20.40
N VAL A 890 2.58 2.67 -20.87
CA VAL A 890 2.98 3.25 -22.19
C VAL A 890 2.13 2.73 -23.35
N LEU A 891 1.68 1.47 -23.27
CA LEU A 891 0.90 0.81 -24.32
C LEU A 891 -0.61 1.02 -24.19
N ASP A 892 -1.06 1.78 -23.19
CA ASP A 892 -2.47 1.95 -22.82
C ASP A 892 -3.23 0.63 -22.71
N THR A 893 -2.56 -0.41 -22.16
CA THR A 893 -3.14 -1.74 -21.97
C THR A 893 -4.38 -1.62 -21.09
N LYS A 894 -5.51 -2.13 -21.56
CA LYS A 894 -6.72 -2.32 -20.76
C LYS A 894 -6.54 -3.58 -19.92
N TYR A 895 -6.70 -3.46 -18.61
CA TYR A 895 -6.57 -4.58 -17.71
C TYR A 895 -7.46 -4.41 -16.48
N ILE A 896 -7.71 -5.51 -15.81
CA ILE A 896 -8.48 -5.56 -14.57
C ILE A 896 -7.49 -5.65 -13.41
N ALA A 897 -7.58 -4.69 -12.51
CA ALA A 897 -6.68 -4.58 -11.36
C ALA A 897 -7.15 -5.43 -10.16
N ASP A 898 -8.47 -5.65 -10.05
CA ASP A 898 -9.09 -6.42 -8.99
C ASP A 898 -10.54 -6.77 -9.36
N ALA A 899 -11.08 -7.88 -8.86
CA ALA A 899 -12.45 -8.32 -9.15
C ALA A 899 -13.11 -9.04 -7.97
N THR A 900 -14.45 -9.01 -7.94
CA THR A 900 -15.31 -9.82 -7.07
C THR A 900 -16.15 -10.75 -7.92
N ASP A 901 -16.08 -12.05 -7.63
CA ASP A 901 -16.77 -13.11 -8.34
C ASP A 901 -18.24 -13.19 -7.95
N ASN A 902 -19.15 -13.42 -8.90
CA ASN A 902 -20.59 -13.55 -8.66
C ASN A 902 -21.17 -12.46 -7.75
N SER A 903 -20.76 -11.22 -7.97
CA SER A 903 -21.16 -10.10 -7.12
C SER A 903 -22.68 -9.94 -7.07
N ARG A 904 -23.20 -9.51 -5.92
CA ARG A 904 -24.65 -9.40 -5.68
C ARG A 904 -25.34 -8.38 -6.60
N TYR A 905 -24.67 -7.29 -6.98
CA TYR A 905 -25.34 -6.14 -7.62
C TYR A 905 -25.05 -5.98 -9.11
N GLY A 906 -23.88 -6.38 -9.57
CA GLY A 906 -23.37 -6.10 -10.92
C GLY A 906 -23.39 -7.25 -11.94
N PRO A 907 -23.86 -8.50 -11.66
CA PRO A 907 -23.83 -9.57 -12.66
C PRO A 907 -24.80 -9.33 -13.82
N LEU A 908 -24.38 -9.70 -15.01
CA LEU A 908 -25.31 -9.90 -16.13
C LEU A 908 -26.27 -11.04 -15.80
N ARG A 909 -27.53 -10.81 -15.97
CA ARG A 909 -28.60 -11.74 -15.66
C ARG A 909 -29.48 -11.97 -16.87
N MET A 910 -30.30 -13.02 -16.79
CA MET A 910 -31.31 -13.33 -17.81
C MET A 910 -32.62 -13.57 -17.11
N ASP A 911 -33.71 -12.97 -17.62
CA ASP A 911 -35.02 -13.18 -17.09
C ASP A 911 -35.64 -14.54 -17.55
N SER A 912 -36.78 -14.92 -17.00
CA SER A 912 -37.46 -16.18 -17.32
C SER A 912 -37.90 -16.28 -18.79
N SER A 913 -38.01 -15.16 -19.51
CA SER A 913 -38.28 -15.11 -20.94
C SER A 913 -37.02 -15.26 -21.81
N GLY A 914 -35.81 -15.25 -21.19
CA GLY A 914 -34.52 -15.34 -21.85
C GLY A 914 -34.03 -14.01 -22.43
N LYS A 915 -34.43 -12.88 -21.85
CA LYS A 915 -33.92 -11.54 -22.17
C LYS A 915 -32.87 -11.09 -21.19
N TRP A 916 -31.94 -10.27 -21.67
CA TRP A 916 -30.94 -9.64 -20.83
C TRP A 916 -31.57 -8.82 -19.70
N SER A 917 -31.00 -8.92 -18.52
CA SER A 917 -31.50 -8.28 -17.32
C SER A 917 -30.36 -7.85 -16.38
N ASN A 918 -30.60 -6.81 -15.59
CA ASN A 918 -29.80 -6.43 -14.43
C ASN A 918 -30.58 -6.57 -13.13
N TYR A 919 -31.81 -7.10 -13.19
CA TYR A 919 -32.65 -7.22 -11.99
C TYR A 919 -32.12 -8.31 -11.06
N TYR A 920 -31.77 -7.95 -9.86
CA TYR A 920 -31.01 -8.77 -8.90
C TYR A 920 -31.66 -10.12 -8.51
N LYS A 921 -32.96 -10.29 -8.73
CA LYS A 921 -33.70 -11.57 -8.48
C LYS A 921 -33.63 -12.54 -9.66
N ASN A 922 -33.25 -12.08 -10.83
CA ASN A 922 -33.08 -12.95 -11.98
C ASN A 922 -31.83 -13.80 -11.86
N PRO A 923 -31.79 -15.01 -12.44
CA PRO A 923 -30.61 -15.85 -12.45
C PRO A 923 -29.41 -15.16 -13.11
N ILE A 924 -28.21 -15.39 -12.57
CA ILE A 924 -26.94 -14.95 -13.18
C ILE A 924 -26.78 -15.72 -14.49
N TYR A 925 -26.40 -15.01 -15.56
CA TYR A 925 -26.26 -15.58 -16.89
C TYR A 925 -25.11 -16.60 -16.98
N ASP A 926 -23.92 -16.20 -16.56
CA ASP A 926 -22.71 -17.04 -16.55
C ASP A 926 -22.05 -16.97 -15.16
N SER A 927 -22.51 -17.85 -14.28
CA SER A 927 -22.01 -17.93 -12.91
C SER A 927 -20.51 -18.26 -12.88
N HIS A 928 -19.73 -17.53 -12.10
CA HIS A 928 -18.28 -17.60 -12.05
C HIS A 928 -17.57 -17.32 -13.40
N GLY A 929 -18.19 -16.48 -14.20
CA GLY A 929 -17.65 -15.95 -15.43
C GLY A 929 -17.43 -14.42 -15.36
N PRO A 930 -16.79 -13.87 -16.38
CA PRO A 930 -16.47 -12.42 -16.40
C PRO A 930 -17.70 -11.52 -16.38
N SER A 931 -18.81 -11.97 -16.95
CA SER A 931 -20.08 -11.22 -16.97
C SER A 931 -20.79 -11.19 -15.61
N ALA A 932 -20.43 -12.10 -14.70
CA ALA A 932 -20.94 -12.18 -13.33
C ALA A 932 -20.07 -11.39 -12.33
N ALA A 933 -18.91 -10.94 -12.75
CA ALA A 933 -17.96 -10.24 -11.88
C ALA A 933 -18.18 -8.72 -11.89
N GLU A 934 -17.86 -8.11 -10.77
CA GLU A 934 -17.60 -6.67 -10.69
C GLU A 934 -16.08 -6.42 -10.57
N VAL A 935 -15.58 -5.39 -11.25
CA VAL A 935 -14.15 -5.15 -11.42
C VAL A 935 -13.74 -3.72 -11.08
N TYR A 936 -12.48 -3.53 -10.70
CA TYR A 936 -11.76 -2.28 -10.89
C TYR A 936 -10.89 -2.40 -12.13
N MET A 937 -11.11 -1.49 -13.09
CA MET A 937 -10.22 -1.38 -14.25
C MET A 937 -8.92 -0.70 -13.85
N GLY A 938 -7.82 -1.15 -14.43
CA GLY A 938 -6.54 -0.47 -14.29
C GLY A 938 -6.54 0.90 -14.97
N LEU A 939 -5.72 1.80 -14.45
CA LEU A 939 -5.61 3.16 -15.00
C LEU A 939 -5.00 3.15 -16.42
N PRO A 940 -5.47 4.02 -17.31
CA PRO A 940 -4.93 4.15 -18.66
C PRO A 940 -3.53 4.76 -18.63
N GLN A 941 -2.95 4.98 -19.83
CA GLN A 941 -1.70 5.71 -19.97
C GLN A 941 -1.78 7.07 -19.26
N ARG A 942 -0.77 7.35 -18.42
CA ARG A 942 -0.63 8.65 -17.76
C ARG A 942 0.82 9.12 -17.75
N MET A 943 1.00 10.43 -17.71
CA MET A 943 2.32 11.08 -17.77
C MET A 943 2.53 11.98 -16.57
N ASN A 944 3.79 12.06 -16.12
CA ASN A 944 4.26 13.06 -15.18
C ASN A 944 5.59 13.65 -15.66
N LEU A 945 5.73 14.95 -15.47
CA LEU A 945 6.96 15.70 -15.71
C LEU A 945 7.32 16.47 -14.44
N SER A 946 8.58 16.46 -14.03
CA SER A 946 9.04 17.23 -12.89
C SER A 946 10.29 18.04 -13.20
N LEU A 947 10.37 19.22 -12.60
CA LEU A 947 11.57 20.05 -12.52
C LEU A 947 11.98 20.16 -11.05
N ASN A 948 13.24 19.85 -10.76
CA ASN A 948 13.78 19.97 -9.42
C ASN A 948 15.02 20.89 -9.44
N VAL A 949 15.03 21.84 -8.52
CA VAL A 949 16.12 22.80 -8.28
C VAL A 949 16.69 22.48 -6.90
N ALA A 950 17.95 22.09 -6.82
CA ALA A 950 18.64 21.80 -5.55
C ALA A 950 19.83 22.77 -5.38
N PHE A 951 20.03 23.32 -4.17
CA PHE A 951 21.03 24.34 -3.84
C PHE A 951 21.69 24.12 -2.49
#